data_28f202150570436b6f6635900bdab53c
#
_entry.id   28f202150570436b6f6635900bdab53c
#
_cell.length_a   1.000
_cell.length_b   1.000
_cell.length_c   1.000
_cell.angle_alpha   90.00
_cell.angle_beta   90.00
_cell.angle_gamma   90.00
#
_symmetry.space_group_name_H-M   'P 1'
#
loop_
_entity.id
_entity.type
_entity.pdbx_description
1 polymer ?
#
loop_
_entity_poly.entity_id
_entity_poly.type
_entity_poly.pdbx_seq_one_letter_code
_entity_poly.pdbx_strand_id
1 'polypeptide(L)'
;MIMLSCNNVTKSFGVETILEDISFSISEGDKVGIVGVNGTGKTTLFKIITGIYGYDSGEIYTSKACRMGYLEQNTNFHSDKTVYEEVLKVFSDLISSEIELRDMEHKIAELSKAGTSPTSELKKLMDDYGKKYESFEENHGYSYKSEVIGTLRGLGFSKEDLDKQIDVLSGGEKTRVLLAKLLLGKPSLLLLDEPTNHLDAEAVEWLEGFLRSYEGTVMIISHDRYFLDQSVNRIFEMANKKLTAFNGNYTEYQKQAKIQKEIELKRYENQQHDIKKQEESIERLKSYGREKHIKRARSKEKMLNKVEKLDKPQEYRKKAKFKFHSASQSGNDVLRVENLEKSFDERVLFRGVNFDIYRGEKVALIGPNGIGKSTLFKILMSEEKCDNGEFKIGQNVIPAYFHQEQKTLNLKNTIIDEIWDSNPSLTQTEIRSLLGAFLFSDEDVFKEINLLSGGERARIAILKLILSKSNLLLLDEPTNHLDIDSKEVLEEALLEYDGTIFTISHDRYFLNTVIDKILLLSPEGVTEYLGNYDYYMEKKTQQKEMEMLADDLDIEQKTKTQIKEEKKREKEQKQKENQVRNRVKKIEYEIELLEKEIEGLEYMLCQEEIYSSPEKSKEVNQEKTEHEKKLKHLYTKWEEIMA
;
A
#
# COMPACT_ATOMS: atom_id res chain seq x y z
N MET A 1 15.59 20.99 -8.53
CA MET A 1 14.79 22.22 -8.75
C MET A 1 13.44 22.05 -8.08
N ILE A 2 12.76 23.13 -7.57
CA ILE A 2 11.39 23.00 -7.03
C ILE A 2 10.43 22.86 -8.21
N MET A 3 9.67 21.77 -8.25
CA MET A 3 8.67 21.47 -9.27
C MET A 3 7.29 22.01 -8.90
N LEU A 4 6.91 21.86 -7.62
CA LEU A 4 5.63 22.29 -7.08
C LEU A 4 5.82 22.85 -5.68
N SER A 5 5.19 23.98 -5.36
CA SER A 5 5.12 24.54 -4.01
C SER A 5 3.70 25.03 -3.71
N CYS A 6 3.17 24.63 -2.59
CA CYS A 6 1.91 25.11 -2.04
C CYS A 6 2.20 25.90 -0.76
N ASN A 7 1.64 27.09 -0.62
CA ASN A 7 1.82 27.95 0.54
C ASN A 7 0.46 28.35 1.12
N ASN A 8 0.17 27.92 2.33
CA ASN A 8 -1.04 28.22 3.11
C ASN A 8 -2.35 28.04 2.32
N VAL A 9 -2.42 26.94 1.55
CA VAL A 9 -3.59 26.64 0.71
C VAL A 9 -4.73 26.16 1.60
N THR A 10 -5.89 26.85 1.51
CA THR A 10 -7.11 26.53 2.23
C THR A 10 -8.24 26.27 1.24
N LYS A 11 -9.07 25.25 1.53
CA LYS A 11 -10.25 24.90 0.74
C LYS A 11 -11.40 24.48 1.62
N SER A 12 -12.58 25.09 1.35
CA SER A 12 -13.85 24.75 1.99
C SER A 12 -14.91 24.39 0.95
N PHE A 13 -15.84 23.54 1.31
CA PHE A 13 -17.06 23.27 0.54
C PHE A 13 -18.25 23.68 1.42
N GLY A 14 -18.92 24.77 1.03
CA GLY A 14 -19.98 25.37 1.84
C GLY A 14 -19.45 25.86 3.19
N VAL A 15 -19.90 25.25 4.28
CA VAL A 15 -19.49 25.61 5.66
C VAL A 15 -18.31 24.74 6.16
N GLU A 16 -18.03 23.63 5.48
CA GLU A 16 -17.03 22.67 5.91
C GLU A 16 -15.67 22.97 5.28
N THR A 17 -14.65 23.25 6.11
CA THR A 17 -13.26 23.38 5.68
C THR A 17 -12.65 21.99 5.59
N ILE A 18 -12.10 21.65 4.42
CA ILE A 18 -11.46 20.35 4.15
C ILE A 18 -9.93 20.45 4.27
N LEU A 19 -9.35 21.54 3.76
CA LEU A 19 -7.91 21.79 3.82
C LEU A 19 -7.70 23.15 4.50
N GLU A 20 -6.75 23.21 5.45
CA GLU A 20 -6.44 24.41 6.24
C GLU A 20 -4.92 24.63 6.28
N ASP A 21 -4.47 25.76 5.73
CA ASP A 21 -3.07 26.20 5.73
C ASP A 21 -2.07 25.13 5.21
N ILE A 22 -2.43 24.42 4.16
CA ILE A 22 -1.57 23.39 3.57
C ILE A 22 -0.33 24.03 2.94
N SER A 23 0.85 23.65 3.44
CA SER A 23 2.14 24.17 2.96
C SER A 23 3.14 23.04 2.78
N PHE A 24 3.68 22.92 1.55
CA PHE A 24 4.73 21.94 1.23
C PHE A 24 5.46 22.33 -0.05
N SER A 25 6.61 21.72 -0.27
CA SER A 25 7.38 21.83 -1.51
C SER A 25 7.88 20.47 -1.98
N ILE A 26 7.90 20.30 -3.30
CA ILE A 26 8.36 19.08 -3.98
C ILE A 26 9.43 19.44 -4.96
N SER A 27 10.56 18.74 -4.88
CA SER A 27 11.69 18.89 -5.76
C SER A 27 11.63 17.92 -6.93
N GLU A 28 12.39 18.19 -7.96
CA GLU A 28 12.56 17.28 -9.10
C GLU A 28 13.12 15.94 -8.64
N GLY A 29 12.50 14.85 -9.11
CA GLY A 29 12.86 13.49 -8.73
C GLY A 29 12.31 13.00 -7.38
N ASP A 30 11.61 13.86 -6.61
CA ASP A 30 10.95 13.42 -5.38
C ASP A 30 9.83 12.41 -5.69
N LYS A 31 9.74 11.35 -4.86
CA LYS A 31 8.67 10.36 -4.90
C LYS A 31 7.91 10.43 -3.58
N VAL A 32 6.74 11.05 -3.62
CA VAL A 32 5.96 11.43 -2.43
C VAL A 32 4.71 10.58 -2.32
N GLY A 33 4.52 9.91 -1.18
CA GLY A 33 3.26 9.24 -0.83
C GLY A 33 2.36 10.17 0.00
N ILE A 34 1.07 10.20 -0.28
CA ILE A 34 0.09 10.91 0.53
C ILE A 34 -0.78 9.89 1.26
N VAL A 35 -0.77 9.96 2.58
CA VAL A 35 -1.53 9.06 3.47
C VAL A 35 -2.49 9.86 4.35
N GLY A 36 -3.54 9.21 4.82
CA GLY A 36 -4.54 9.79 5.72
C GLY A 36 -5.87 9.06 5.61
N VAL A 37 -6.74 9.27 6.59
CA VAL A 37 -8.08 8.66 6.65
C VAL A 37 -8.93 9.09 5.44
N ASN A 38 -9.92 8.28 5.07
CA ASN A 38 -10.86 8.67 4.02
C ASN A 38 -11.60 9.96 4.38
N GLY A 39 -11.80 10.83 3.38
CA GLY A 39 -12.43 12.14 3.59
C GLY A 39 -11.50 13.27 4.05
N THR A 40 -10.21 13.03 4.31
CA THR A 40 -9.26 14.09 4.73
C THR A 40 -8.85 15.07 3.61
N GLY A 41 -9.38 14.88 2.38
CA GLY A 41 -9.13 15.81 1.28
C GLY A 41 -7.94 15.48 0.38
N LYS A 42 -7.42 14.25 0.40
CA LYS A 42 -6.30 13.81 -0.46
C LYS A 42 -6.57 14.05 -1.94
N THR A 43 -7.65 13.48 -2.47
CA THR A 43 -8.10 13.69 -3.86
C THR A 43 -8.44 15.15 -4.16
N THR A 44 -9.00 15.88 -3.17
CA THR A 44 -9.26 17.32 -3.29
C THR A 44 -7.97 18.11 -3.50
N LEU A 45 -6.90 17.77 -2.77
CA LEU A 45 -5.59 18.37 -2.96
C LEU A 45 -5.06 18.13 -4.38
N PHE A 46 -5.16 16.92 -4.92
CA PHE A 46 -4.78 16.64 -6.31
C PHE A 46 -5.60 17.45 -7.32
N LYS A 47 -6.92 17.54 -7.13
CA LYS A 47 -7.81 18.35 -8.00
C LYS A 47 -7.50 19.86 -7.93
N ILE A 48 -7.00 20.35 -6.81
CA ILE A 48 -6.54 21.74 -6.67
C ILE A 48 -5.20 21.91 -7.39
N ILE A 49 -4.24 21.01 -7.21
CA ILE A 49 -2.92 21.07 -7.88
C ILE A 49 -3.08 21.03 -9.41
N THR A 50 -4.00 20.22 -9.91
CA THR A 50 -4.29 20.10 -11.36
C THR A 50 -5.16 21.24 -11.91
N GLY A 51 -5.67 22.13 -11.04
CA GLY A 51 -6.52 23.24 -11.45
C GLY A 51 -7.98 22.86 -11.73
N ILE A 52 -8.40 21.60 -11.45
CA ILE A 52 -9.79 21.15 -11.59
C ILE A 52 -10.67 21.87 -10.55
N TYR A 53 -10.15 22.03 -9.32
CA TYR A 53 -10.81 22.80 -8.27
C TYR A 53 -10.02 24.08 -7.96
N GLY A 54 -10.75 25.19 -7.75
CA GLY A 54 -10.16 26.39 -7.16
C GLY A 54 -9.98 26.24 -5.65
N TYR A 55 -9.08 27.01 -5.07
CA TYR A 55 -8.84 27.14 -3.64
C TYR A 55 -9.31 28.50 -3.12
N ASP A 56 -9.55 28.63 -1.80
CA ASP A 56 -10.16 29.83 -1.21
C ASP A 56 -9.08 30.85 -0.79
N SER A 57 -7.93 30.38 -0.32
CA SER A 57 -6.77 31.21 0.02
C SER A 57 -5.46 30.45 -0.16
N GLY A 58 -4.33 31.17 -0.15
CA GLY A 58 -3.00 30.63 -0.36
C GLY A 58 -2.48 30.80 -1.78
N GLU A 59 -1.38 30.14 -2.09
CA GLU A 59 -0.71 30.25 -3.39
C GLU A 59 -0.12 28.89 -3.82
N ILE A 60 -0.23 28.58 -5.09
CA ILE A 60 0.37 27.39 -5.70
C ILE A 60 1.30 27.82 -6.82
N TYR A 61 2.55 27.39 -6.73
CA TYR A 61 3.57 27.65 -7.73
C TYR A 61 3.98 26.34 -8.38
N THR A 62 3.92 26.31 -9.70
CA THR A 62 4.43 25.21 -10.52
C THR A 62 5.51 25.71 -11.46
N SER A 63 6.55 24.91 -11.68
CA SER A 63 7.59 25.23 -12.66
C SER A 63 6.99 25.40 -14.06
N LYS A 64 7.44 26.38 -14.84
CA LYS A 64 6.98 26.60 -16.23
C LYS A 64 7.23 25.40 -17.17
N ALA A 65 8.23 24.58 -16.86
CA ALA A 65 8.55 23.36 -17.61
C ALA A 65 7.77 22.15 -17.12
N CYS A 66 6.91 22.28 -16.08
CA CYS A 66 6.19 21.18 -15.49
C CYS A 66 5.05 20.72 -16.40
N ARG A 67 5.20 19.51 -16.98
CA ARG A 67 4.10 18.79 -17.62
C ARG A 67 3.49 17.86 -16.58
N MET A 68 2.24 18.13 -16.17
CA MET A 68 1.53 17.31 -15.20
C MET A 68 0.77 16.20 -15.90
N GLY A 69 0.81 15.02 -15.33
CA GLY A 69 -0.06 13.91 -15.66
C GLY A 69 -0.85 13.49 -14.44
N TYR A 70 -2.16 13.35 -14.55
CA TYR A 70 -3.03 12.99 -13.44
C TYR A 70 -3.91 11.78 -13.80
N LEU A 71 -3.83 10.75 -12.96
CA LEU A 71 -4.75 9.61 -12.98
C LEU A 71 -5.83 9.84 -11.94
N GLU A 72 -7.06 10.09 -12.39
CA GLU A 72 -8.23 10.22 -11.52
C GLU A 72 -8.83 8.84 -11.20
N GLN A 73 -9.33 8.67 -9.97
CA GLN A 73 -9.89 7.40 -9.48
C GLN A 73 -11.09 6.89 -10.29
N ASN A 74 -11.96 7.79 -10.81
CA ASN A 74 -13.15 7.45 -11.57
C ASN A 74 -13.18 8.22 -12.89
N THR A 75 -12.82 7.58 -13.99
CA THR A 75 -12.87 8.18 -15.33
C THR A 75 -13.87 7.46 -16.21
N ASN A 76 -14.89 8.20 -16.64
CA ASN A 76 -15.77 7.77 -17.75
C ASN A 76 -15.00 8.00 -19.06
N PHE A 77 -14.29 6.96 -19.49
CA PHE A 77 -13.50 6.99 -20.72
C PHE A 77 -14.20 6.17 -21.81
N HIS A 78 -14.45 6.82 -22.95
CA HIS A 78 -15.06 6.23 -24.14
C HIS A 78 -14.16 6.43 -25.35
N SER A 79 -13.96 5.39 -26.14
CA SER A 79 -13.24 5.45 -27.40
C SER A 79 -13.63 4.26 -28.28
N ASP A 80 -13.87 4.51 -29.55
CA ASP A 80 -14.17 3.48 -30.56
C ASP A 80 -12.92 2.68 -31.00
N LYS A 81 -11.74 3.04 -30.48
CA LYS A 81 -10.46 2.41 -30.84
C LYS A 81 -10.15 1.19 -29.99
N THR A 82 -9.22 0.38 -30.49
CA THR A 82 -8.69 -0.74 -29.71
C THR A 82 -7.76 -0.24 -28.59
N VAL A 83 -7.50 -1.10 -27.58
CA VAL A 83 -6.58 -0.81 -26.48
C VAL A 83 -5.21 -0.37 -27.01
N TYR A 84 -4.67 -1.12 -27.98
CA TYR A 84 -3.38 -0.83 -28.56
C TYR A 84 -3.37 0.52 -29.29
N GLU A 85 -4.34 0.77 -30.18
CA GLU A 85 -4.43 2.02 -30.93
C GLU A 85 -4.60 3.25 -30.03
N GLU A 86 -5.36 3.10 -28.95
CA GLU A 86 -5.61 4.20 -28.02
C GLU A 86 -4.37 4.60 -27.24
N VAL A 87 -3.58 3.61 -26.79
CA VAL A 87 -2.32 3.88 -26.10
C VAL A 87 -1.25 4.39 -27.06
N LEU A 88 -1.26 3.90 -28.30
CA LEU A 88 -0.33 4.34 -29.35
C LEU A 88 -0.47 5.83 -29.70
N LYS A 89 -1.64 6.45 -29.45
CA LYS A 89 -1.84 7.91 -29.65
C LYS A 89 -0.86 8.78 -28.85
N VAL A 90 -0.32 8.28 -27.75
CA VAL A 90 0.70 9.01 -26.95
C VAL A 90 1.92 9.36 -27.83
N PHE A 91 2.21 8.53 -28.82
CA PHE A 91 3.34 8.66 -29.72
C PHE A 91 2.96 9.24 -31.11
N SER A 92 1.82 10.01 -31.19
CA SER A 92 1.36 10.61 -32.46
C SER A 92 2.45 11.38 -33.20
N ASP A 93 3.28 12.14 -32.47
CA ASP A 93 4.35 12.95 -33.06
C ASP A 93 5.46 12.07 -33.64
N LEU A 94 5.82 10.96 -32.95
CA LEU A 94 6.78 10.00 -33.46
C LEU A 94 6.24 9.23 -34.68
N ILE A 95 4.97 8.88 -34.66
CA ILE A 95 4.30 8.22 -35.80
C ILE A 95 4.30 9.15 -37.01
N SER A 96 3.96 10.42 -36.81
CA SER A 96 4.01 11.42 -37.88
C SER A 96 5.41 11.58 -38.43
N SER A 97 6.42 11.62 -37.56
CA SER A 97 7.83 11.69 -37.95
C SER A 97 8.29 10.43 -38.71
N GLU A 98 7.85 9.23 -38.30
CA GLU A 98 8.13 7.96 -39.02
C GLU A 98 7.55 8.00 -40.44
N ILE A 99 6.32 8.48 -40.61
CA ILE A 99 5.68 8.62 -41.93
C ILE A 99 6.42 9.63 -42.80
N GLU A 100 6.76 10.80 -42.25
CA GLU A 100 7.50 11.82 -42.99
C GLU A 100 8.90 11.34 -43.40
N LEU A 101 9.61 10.61 -42.52
CA LEU A 101 10.91 10.00 -42.87
C LEU A 101 10.79 9.02 -44.02
N ARG A 102 9.78 8.15 -44.04
CA ARG A 102 9.53 7.22 -45.14
C ARG A 102 9.20 7.93 -46.44
N ASP A 103 8.38 9.01 -46.39
CA ASP A 103 8.07 9.81 -47.55
C ASP A 103 9.33 10.51 -48.12
N MET A 104 10.22 10.99 -47.25
CA MET A 104 11.50 11.56 -47.64
C MET A 104 12.43 10.51 -48.26
N GLU A 105 12.50 9.29 -47.71
CA GLU A 105 13.25 8.15 -48.27
C GLU A 105 12.76 7.82 -49.68
N HIS A 106 11.46 7.73 -49.91
CA HIS A 106 10.87 7.51 -51.22
C HIS A 106 11.27 8.62 -52.22
N LYS A 107 11.17 9.88 -51.83
CA LYS A 107 11.55 11.03 -52.69
C LYS A 107 13.03 11.03 -52.99
N ILE A 108 13.89 10.74 -52.01
CA ILE A 108 15.36 10.64 -52.23
C ILE A 108 15.66 9.50 -53.21
N ALA A 109 15.01 8.36 -53.07
CA ALA A 109 15.18 7.21 -53.95
C ALA A 109 14.72 7.49 -55.38
N GLU A 110 13.61 8.22 -55.59
CA GLU A 110 13.12 8.64 -56.91
C GLU A 110 14.06 9.63 -57.58
N LEU A 111 14.50 10.67 -56.85
CA LEU A 111 15.43 11.68 -57.39
C LEU A 111 16.82 11.10 -57.70
N SER A 112 17.26 10.12 -56.93
CA SER A 112 18.53 9.41 -57.15
C SER A 112 18.49 8.50 -58.40
N LYS A 113 17.34 7.91 -58.75
CA LYS A 113 17.12 7.09 -59.95
C LYS A 113 17.04 7.89 -61.23
N ALA A 114 16.74 9.18 -61.17
CA ALA A 114 16.60 10.06 -62.34
C ALA A 114 17.93 10.45 -63.01
N GLY A 115 19.11 9.97 -62.52
CA GLY A 115 20.40 10.00 -63.21
C GLY A 115 21.05 11.38 -63.40
N THR A 116 20.56 12.39 -62.76
CA THR A 116 21.13 13.75 -62.78
C THR A 116 22.08 13.97 -61.59
N SER A 117 23.17 14.68 -61.81
CA SER A 117 24.08 15.13 -60.74
C SER A 117 23.34 15.67 -59.56
N PRO A 118 23.81 15.49 -58.30
CA PRO A 118 23.03 15.85 -57.10
C PRO A 118 22.58 17.31 -57.19
N THR A 119 21.32 17.49 -57.52
CA THR A 119 20.68 18.81 -57.57
C THR A 119 20.73 19.45 -56.19
N SER A 120 20.81 20.77 -56.12
CA SER A 120 20.71 21.52 -54.84
C SER A 120 19.55 21.09 -53.97
N GLU A 121 18.49 20.63 -54.63
CA GLU A 121 17.25 20.11 -54.01
C GLU A 121 17.43 18.73 -53.33
N LEU A 122 18.17 17.81 -53.97
CA LEU A 122 18.49 16.52 -53.38
C LEU A 122 19.39 16.66 -52.13
N LYS A 123 20.40 17.55 -52.18
CA LYS A 123 21.26 17.84 -51.03
C LYS A 123 20.45 18.38 -49.86
N LYS A 124 19.55 19.34 -50.10
CA LYS A 124 18.71 19.93 -49.06
C LYS A 124 17.77 18.89 -48.45
N LEU A 125 17.16 18.03 -49.28
CA LEU A 125 16.30 16.96 -48.80
C LEU A 125 17.05 15.91 -47.95
N MET A 126 18.30 15.60 -48.31
CA MET A 126 19.17 14.72 -47.53
C MET A 126 19.58 15.34 -46.19
N ASP A 127 19.87 16.65 -46.16
CA ASP A 127 20.18 17.35 -44.90
C ASP A 127 18.97 17.44 -43.97
N ASP A 128 17.78 17.68 -44.51
CA ASP A 128 16.53 17.71 -43.75
C ASP A 128 16.15 16.31 -43.24
N TYR A 129 16.37 15.28 -44.06
CA TYR A 129 16.20 13.87 -43.63
C TYR A 129 17.16 13.52 -42.47
N GLY A 130 18.45 13.89 -42.60
CA GLY A 130 19.43 13.62 -41.55
C GLY A 130 19.04 14.22 -40.20
N LYS A 131 18.61 15.49 -40.18
CA LYS A 131 18.16 16.17 -38.95
C LYS A 131 16.93 15.52 -38.33
N LYS A 132 15.94 15.16 -39.17
CA LYS A 132 14.71 14.49 -38.69
C LYS A 132 15.01 13.07 -38.19
N TYR A 133 15.93 12.37 -38.88
CA TYR A 133 16.34 11.05 -38.49
C TYR A 133 17.07 11.06 -37.13
N GLU A 134 18.01 11.98 -36.92
CA GLU A 134 18.68 12.17 -35.63
C GLU A 134 17.65 12.46 -34.53
N SER A 135 16.71 13.38 -34.75
CA SER A 135 15.67 13.69 -33.79
C SER A 135 14.74 12.50 -33.51
N PHE A 136 14.42 11.69 -34.51
CA PHE A 136 13.61 10.48 -34.36
C PHE A 136 14.36 9.39 -33.55
N GLU A 137 15.67 9.25 -33.78
CA GLU A 137 16.51 8.29 -33.05
C GLU A 137 16.71 8.73 -31.59
N GLU A 138 17.00 10.01 -31.33
CA GLU A 138 17.11 10.59 -29.98
C GLU A 138 15.83 10.41 -29.16
N ASN A 139 14.67 10.49 -29.80
CA ASN A 139 13.37 10.26 -29.15
C ASN A 139 12.95 8.79 -29.13
N HIS A 140 13.90 7.85 -29.32
CA HIS A 140 13.65 6.40 -29.27
C HIS A 140 12.58 5.92 -30.27
N GLY A 141 12.54 6.50 -31.47
CA GLY A 141 11.53 6.26 -32.51
C GLY A 141 11.40 4.81 -32.98
N TYR A 142 12.37 3.94 -32.70
CA TYR A 142 12.27 2.51 -33.03
C TYR A 142 11.68 1.64 -31.91
N SER A 143 11.65 2.12 -30.68
CA SER A 143 11.25 1.33 -29.50
C SER A 143 9.81 1.56 -29.04
N TYR A 144 9.15 2.65 -29.46
CA TYR A 144 7.84 3.04 -28.92
C TYR A 144 6.76 1.94 -29.04
N LYS A 145 6.77 1.15 -30.15
CA LYS A 145 5.80 0.04 -30.33
C LYS A 145 6.02 -1.06 -29.28
N SER A 146 7.29 -1.35 -28.98
CA SER A 146 7.67 -2.33 -27.96
C SER A 146 7.39 -1.81 -26.55
N GLU A 147 7.61 -0.50 -26.31
CA GLU A 147 7.27 0.15 -25.02
C GLU A 147 5.76 0.08 -24.74
N VAL A 148 4.91 0.34 -25.76
CA VAL A 148 3.45 0.21 -25.63
C VAL A 148 3.05 -1.21 -25.24
N ILE A 149 3.54 -2.22 -25.97
CA ILE A 149 3.21 -3.62 -25.70
C ILE A 149 3.75 -4.05 -24.35
N GLY A 150 4.97 -3.65 -24.00
CA GLY A 150 5.60 -3.95 -22.69
C GLY A 150 4.83 -3.37 -21.52
N THR A 151 4.41 -2.10 -21.63
CA THR A 151 3.62 -1.42 -20.60
C THR A 151 2.23 -2.05 -20.43
N LEU A 152 1.54 -2.33 -21.54
CA LEU A 152 0.21 -2.98 -21.49
C LEU A 152 0.30 -4.38 -20.87
N ARG A 153 1.31 -5.18 -21.25
CA ARG A 153 1.54 -6.49 -20.62
C ARG A 153 1.88 -6.38 -19.15
N GLY A 154 2.74 -5.43 -18.80
CA GLY A 154 3.07 -5.15 -17.39
C GLY A 154 1.86 -4.78 -16.55
N LEU A 155 0.87 -4.14 -17.14
CA LEU A 155 -0.42 -3.82 -16.50
C LEU A 155 -1.48 -4.94 -16.62
N GLY A 156 -1.07 -6.17 -17.03
CA GLY A 156 -1.91 -7.35 -17.02
C GLY A 156 -2.84 -7.51 -18.23
N PHE A 157 -2.54 -6.87 -19.37
CA PHE A 157 -3.26 -7.15 -20.63
C PHE A 157 -2.62 -8.32 -21.39
N SER A 158 -3.43 -9.28 -21.81
CA SER A 158 -3.02 -10.36 -22.69
C SER A 158 -2.86 -9.88 -24.14
N LYS A 159 -2.28 -10.71 -25.01
CA LYS A 159 -2.21 -10.38 -26.45
C LYS A 159 -3.60 -10.18 -27.08
N GLU A 160 -4.56 -10.96 -26.64
CA GLU A 160 -5.94 -10.93 -27.15
C GLU A 160 -6.68 -9.65 -26.70
N ASP A 161 -6.31 -9.11 -25.55
CA ASP A 161 -6.92 -7.89 -25.02
C ASP A 161 -6.49 -6.63 -25.79
N LEU A 162 -5.34 -6.66 -26.48
CA LEU A 162 -4.80 -5.52 -27.21
C LEU A 162 -5.72 -5.07 -28.37
N ASP A 163 -6.43 -6.02 -28.97
CA ASP A 163 -7.33 -5.81 -30.10
C ASP A 163 -8.79 -5.52 -29.67
N LYS A 164 -9.09 -5.59 -28.35
CA LYS A 164 -10.42 -5.26 -27.83
C LYS A 164 -10.71 -3.78 -27.92
N GLN A 165 -11.95 -3.42 -28.22
CA GLN A 165 -12.42 -2.02 -28.19
C GLN A 165 -12.51 -1.53 -26.74
N ILE A 166 -12.17 -0.26 -26.51
CA ILE A 166 -12.21 0.37 -25.19
C ILE A 166 -13.60 0.29 -24.55
N ASP A 167 -14.66 0.47 -25.34
CA ASP A 167 -16.02 0.52 -24.80
C ASP A 167 -16.50 -0.83 -24.23
N VAL A 168 -15.92 -1.94 -24.66
CA VAL A 168 -16.24 -3.30 -24.16
C VAL A 168 -15.54 -3.60 -22.83
N LEU A 169 -14.53 -2.81 -22.47
CA LEU A 169 -13.74 -3.03 -21.26
C LEU A 169 -14.53 -2.66 -19.99
N SER A 170 -14.23 -3.40 -18.92
CA SER A 170 -14.67 -3.03 -17.56
C SER A 170 -14.06 -1.70 -17.10
N GLY A 171 -14.65 -1.08 -16.08
CA GLY A 171 -14.13 0.18 -15.52
C GLY A 171 -12.67 0.07 -15.06
N GLY A 172 -12.29 -1.05 -14.42
CA GLY A 172 -10.93 -1.29 -13.99
C GLY A 172 -9.94 -1.45 -15.15
N GLU A 173 -10.34 -2.12 -16.24
CA GLU A 173 -9.52 -2.23 -17.45
C GLU A 173 -9.34 -0.87 -18.13
N LYS A 174 -10.37 -0.05 -18.20
CA LYS A 174 -10.30 1.33 -18.71
C LYS A 174 -9.30 2.17 -17.90
N THR A 175 -9.32 2.06 -16.58
CA THR A 175 -8.37 2.75 -15.70
C THR A 175 -6.93 2.29 -15.97
N ARG A 176 -6.70 1.00 -16.21
CA ARG A 176 -5.37 0.46 -16.58
C ARG A 176 -4.87 0.99 -17.91
N VAL A 177 -5.74 1.15 -18.92
CA VAL A 177 -5.38 1.78 -20.21
C VAL A 177 -4.98 3.23 -20.01
N LEU A 178 -5.71 4.00 -19.20
CA LEU A 178 -5.36 5.39 -18.88
C LEU A 178 -4.05 5.50 -18.13
N LEU A 179 -3.80 4.58 -17.18
CA LEU A 179 -2.52 4.49 -16.50
C LEU A 179 -1.39 4.22 -17.50
N ALA A 180 -1.55 3.28 -18.43
CA ALA A 180 -0.57 3.00 -19.48
C ALA A 180 -0.25 4.26 -20.30
N LYS A 181 -1.27 4.98 -20.77
CA LYS A 181 -1.10 6.24 -21.51
C LYS A 181 -0.33 7.28 -20.71
N LEU A 182 -0.64 7.40 -19.43
CA LEU A 182 -0.01 8.36 -18.54
C LEU A 182 1.47 8.04 -18.31
N LEU A 183 1.80 6.77 -18.06
CA LEU A 183 3.17 6.31 -17.83
C LEU A 183 4.04 6.49 -19.08
N LEU A 184 3.51 6.13 -20.25
CA LEU A 184 4.19 6.27 -21.54
C LEU A 184 4.38 7.74 -21.95
N GLY A 185 3.49 8.64 -21.51
CA GLY A 185 3.61 10.08 -21.75
C GLY A 185 4.76 10.74 -20.99
N LYS A 186 5.36 10.06 -20.03
CA LYS A 186 6.51 10.50 -19.22
C LYS A 186 6.38 11.96 -18.76
N PRO A 187 5.30 12.36 -18.05
CA PRO A 187 5.16 13.73 -17.54
C PRO A 187 6.24 14.03 -16.49
N SER A 188 6.67 15.29 -16.37
CA SER A 188 7.66 15.68 -15.35
C SER A 188 7.13 15.62 -13.92
N LEU A 189 5.80 15.74 -13.73
CA LEU A 189 5.10 15.52 -12.47
C LEU A 189 3.93 14.57 -12.70
N LEU A 190 4.00 13.39 -12.09
CA LEU A 190 3.01 12.33 -12.16
C LEU A 190 2.18 12.30 -10.88
N LEU A 191 0.88 12.46 -10.98
CA LEU A 191 -0.08 12.40 -9.88
C LEU A 191 -0.93 11.14 -10.03
N LEU A 192 -0.84 10.21 -9.09
CA LEU A 192 -1.54 8.93 -9.11
C LEU A 192 -2.49 8.84 -7.91
N ASP A 193 -3.80 8.76 -8.17
CA ASP A 193 -4.82 8.58 -7.13
C ASP A 193 -5.28 7.12 -7.11
N GLU A 194 -4.87 6.37 -6.07
CA GLU A 194 -5.12 4.94 -5.87
C GLU A 194 -4.77 4.06 -7.09
N PRO A 195 -3.52 4.12 -7.61
CA PRO A 195 -3.16 3.43 -8.85
C PRO A 195 -3.17 1.90 -8.72
N THR A 196 -3.09 1.37 -7.51
CA THR A 196 -3.09 -0.08 -7.23
C THR A 196 -4.48 -0.70 -7.27
N ASN A 197 -5.55 0.12 -7.22
CA ASN A 197 -6.90 -0.38 -7.36
C ASN A 197 -7.08 -1.02 -8.73
N HIS A 198 -7.71 -2.18 -8.79
CA HIS A 198 -7.97 -2.98 -9.99
C HIS A 198 -6.72 -3.61 -10.64
N LEU A 199 -5.53 -3.51 -10.04
CA LEU A 199 -4.34 -4.26 -10.42
C LEU A 199 -4.25 -5.56 -9.64
N ASP A 200 -3.79 -6.62 -10.30
CA ASP A 200 -3.38 -7.82 -9.60
C ASP A 200 -1.94 -7.69 -9.07
N ALA A 201 -1.50 -8.66 -8.28
CA ALA A 201 -0.21 -8.60 -7.63
C ALA A 201 0.98 -8.46 -8.61
N GLU A 202 0.88 -9.07 -9.80
CA GLU A 202 1.94 -9.00 -10.83
C GLU A 202 1.99 -7.61 -11.48
N ALA A 203 0.84 -7.01 -11.77
CA ALA A 203 0.77 -5.66 -12.31
C ALA A 203 1.22 -4.60 -11.29
N VAL A 204 0.93 -4.79 -9.99
CA VAL A 204 1.44 -3.91 -8.93
C VAL A 204 2.96 -4.02 -8.83
N GLU A 205 3.53 -5.24 -8.85
CA GLU A 205 4.98 -5.46 -8.84
C GLU A 205 5.67 -4.79 -10.03
N TRP A 206 5.08 -4.90 -11.22
CA TRP A 206 5.58 -4.23 -12.41
C TRP A 206 5.53 -2.70 -12.27
N LEU A 207 4.42 -2.15 -11.75
CA LEU A 207 4.27 -0.71 -11.53
C LEU A 207 5.29 -0.17 -10.51
N GLU A 208 5.56 -0.92 -9.43
CA GLU A 208 6.62 -0.59 -8.45
C GLU A 208 7.99 -0.49 -9.14
N GLY A 209 8.34 -1.49 -9.97
CA GLY A 209 9.57 -1.51 -10.75
C GLY A 209 9.67 -0.30 -11.70
N PHE A 210 8.58 0.02 -12.40
CA PHE A 210 8.50 1.16 -13.28
C PHE A 210 8.69 2.48 -12.52
N LEU A 211 7.94 2.70 -11.43
CA LEU A 211 8.04 3.93 -10.63
C LEU A 211 9.41 4.09 -9.95
N ARG A 212 10.06 2.98 -9.61
CA ARG A 212 11.42 3.01 -9.05
C ARG A 212 12.44 3.54 -10.06
N SER A 213 12.30 3.18 -11.33
CA SER A 213 13.16 3.65 -12.42
C SER A 213 12.71 4.98 -13.04
N TYR A 214 11.55 5.50 -12.65
CA TYR A 214 11.00 6.73 -13.19
C TYR A 214 11.82 7.94 -12.75
N GLU A 215 12.35 8.70 -13.72
CA GLU A 215 13.21 9.87 -13.46
C GLU A 215 12.44 11.12 -13.04
N GLY A 216 11.14 11.22 -13.42
CA GLY A 216 10.29 12.34 -13.07
C GLY A 216 9.86 12.34 -11.60
N THR A 217 9.22 13.43 -11.21
CA THR A 217 8.63 13.60 -9.87
C THR A 217 7.29 12.87 -9.79
N VAL A 218 7.03 12.18 -8.69
CA VAL A 218 5.81 11.40 -8.51
C VAL A 218 5.12 11.78 -7.19
N MET A 219 3.80 11.97 -7.23
CA MET A 219 2.95 12.03 -6.03
C MET A 219 1.91 10.93 -6.11
N ILE A 220 1.78 10.15 -5.05
CA ILE A 220 0.91 8.97 -5.01
C ILE A 220 0.00 9.06 -3.81
N ILE A 221 -1.30 8.98 -4.02
CA ILE A 221 -2.26 8.64 -2.97
C ILE A 221 -2.45 7.13 -3.03
N SER A 222 -2.18 6.42 -1.95
CA SER A 222 -2.45 4.98 -1.88
C SER A 222 -2.71 4.52 -0.45
N HIS A 223 -3.55 3.50 -0.33
CA HIS A 223 -3.80 2.75 0.89
C HIS A 223 -3.04 1.40 0.92
N ASP A 224 -2.20 1.15 -0.07
CA ASP A 224 -1.29 0.01 -0.11
C ASP A 224 0.04 0.38 0.56
N ARG A 225 0.24 -0.11 1.78
CA ARG A 225 1.43 0.17 2.60
C ARG A 225 2.70 -0.38 1.97
N TYR A 226 2.62 -1.58 1.38
CA TYR A 226 3.76 -2.23 0.75
C TYR A 226 4.19 -1.49 -0.53
N PHE A 227 3.22 -1.10 -1.34
CA PHE A 227 3.45 -0.29 -2.53
C PHE A 227 4.11 1.05 -2.20
N LEU A 228 3.62 1.76 -1.18
CA LEU A 228 4.25 3.00 -0.72
C LEU A 228 5.67 2.77 -0.20
N ASP A 229 5.91 1.68 0.53
CA ASP A 229 7.23 1.38 1.09
C ASP A 229 8.29 1.17 0.00
N GLN A 230 7.91 0.60 -1.15
CA GLN A 230 8.78 0.33 -2.29
C GLN A 230 8.93 1.49 -3.27
N SER A 231 7.92 2.38 -3.34
CA SER A 231 7.80 3.36 -4.43
C SER A 231 8.13 4.80 -4.03
N VAL A 232 8.12 5.15 -2.72
CA VAL A 232 8.28 6.53 -2.29
C VAL A 232 9.45 6.72 -1.32
N ASN A 233 9.96 7.96 -1.28
CA ASN A 233 11.04 8.39 -0.39
C ASN A 233 10.64 9.52 0.58
N ARG A 234 9.41 10.00 0.47
CA ARG A 234 8.80 10.98 1.39
C ARG A 234 7.33 10.66 1.56
N ILE A 235 6.80 10.89 2.77
CA ILE A 235 5.38 10.72 3.08
C ILE A 235 4.79 12.05 3.55
N PHE A 236 3.62 12.38 3.02
CA PHE A 236 2.77 13.47 3.50
C PHE A 236 1.56 12.89 4.21
N GLU A 237 1.49 13.06 5.53
CA GLU A 237 0.31 12.68 6.32
C GLU A 237 -0.71 13.82 6.31
N MET A 238 -1.92 13.50 5.86
CA MET A 238 -3.06 14.42 5.93
C MET A 238 -3.96 14.04 7.10
N ALA A 239 -3.91 14.84 8.16
CA ALA A 239 -4.71 14.65 9.36
C ALA A 239 -5.21 16.01 9.89
N ASN A 240 -6.42 16.05 10.46
CA ASN A 240 -7.00 17.26 11.05
C ASN A 240 -6.92 18.50 10.12
N LYS A 241 -7.21 18.30 8.82
CA LYS A 241 -7.20 19.34 7.77
C LYS A 241 -5.81 19.92 7.46
N LYS A 242 -4.75 19.40 8.08
CA LYS A 242 -3.35 19.82 7.93
C LYS A 242 -2.52 18.75 7.25
N LEU A 243 -1.37 19.15 6.73
CA LEU A 243 -0.40 18.27 6.11
C LEU A 243 0.91 18.30 6.88
N THR A 244 1.41 17.13 7.26
CA THR A 244 2.72 16.95 7.89
C THR A 244 3.62 16.13 6.99
N ALA A 245 4.84 16.61 6.74
CA ALA A 245 5.79 15.93 5.88
C ALA A 245 6.79 15.10 6.68
N PHE A 246 7.03 13.86 6.26
CA PHE A 246 8.01 12.94 6.82
C PHE A 246 9.00 12.51 5.72
N ASN A 247 10.27 12.38 6.06
CA ASN A 247 11.27 11.85 5.17
C ASN A 247 11.42 10.35 5.39
N GLY A 248 11.57 9.61 4.29
CA GLY A 248 11.68 8.17 4.31
C GLY A 248 10.51 7.46 3.66
N ASN A 249 10.56 6.11 3.65
CA ASN A 249 9.52 5.26 3.14
C ASN A 249 8.36 5.11 4.16
N TYR A 250 7.39 4.25 3.86
CA TYR A 250 6.21 4.08 4.72
C TYR A 250 6.57 3.50 6.10
N THR A 251 7.51 2.55 6.16
CA THR A 251 7.98 1.95 7.43
C THR A 251 8.66 2.97 8.33
N GLU A 252 9.50 3.84 7.76
CA GLU A 252 10.17 4.92 8.50
C GLU A 252 9.17 5.98 8.97
N TYR A 253 8.21 6.34 8.12
CA TYR A 253 7.11 7.22 8.48
C TYR A 253 6.35 6.70 9.71
N GLN A 254 5.96 5.41 9.72
CA GLN A 254 5.23 4.84 10.87
C GLN A 254 5.98 5.01 12.19
N LYS A 255 7.30 4.78 12.18
CA LYS A 255 8.16 4.96 13.36
C LYS A 255 8.18 6.42 13.82
N GLN A 256 8.40 7.36 12.88
CA GLN A 256 8.46 8.79 13.15
C GLN A 256 7.11 9.34 13.64
N ALA A 257 6.01 8.96 12.98
CA ALA A 257 4.65 9.38 13.34
C ALA A 257 4.27 8.89 14.75
N LYS A 258 4.64 7.65 15.12
CA LYS A 258 4.40 7.13 16.47
C LYS A 258 5.14 7.95 17.52
N ILE A 259 6.42 8.24 17.32
CA ILE A 259 7.23 9.05 18.25
C ILE A 259 6.64 10.47 18.36
N GLN A 260 6.27 11.07 17.23
CA GLN A 260 5.68 12.41 17.24
C GLN A 260 4.36 12.46 18.01
N LYS A 261 3.47 11.48 17.79
CA LYS A 261 2.19 11.36 18.51
C LYS A 261 2.40 11.17 20.01
N GLU A 262 3.40 10.38 20.43
CA GLU A 262 3.77 10.22 21.85
C GLU A 262 4.26 11.55 22.47
N ILE A 263 5.05 12.31 21.74
CA ILE A 263 5.53 13.63 22.17
C ILE A 263 4.36 14.62 22.29
N GLU A 264 3.45 14.65 21.33
CA GLU A 264 2.27 15.50 21.35
C GLU A 264 1.34 15.16 22.52
N LEU A 265 1.12 13.87 22.79
CA LEU A 265 0.34 13.41 23.92
C LEU A 265 0.96 13.85 25.26
N LYS A 266 2.27 13.66 25.43
CA LYS A 266 2.98 14.11 26.63
C LYS A 266 2.91 15.63 26.80
N ARG A 267 3.03 16.40 25.72
CA ARG A 267 2.89 17.88 25.79
C ARG A 267 1.49 18.28 26.23
N TYR A 268 0.45 17.62 25.68
CA TYR A 268 -0.92 17.85 26.08
C TYR A 268 -1.15 17.49 27.57
N GLU A 269 -0.72 16.32 28.02
CA GLU A 269 -0.84 15.88 29.41
C GLU A 269 -0.14 16.85 30.37
N ASN A 270 1.08 17.28 30.05
CA ASN A 270 1.82 18.27 30.84
C ASN A 270 1.08 19.60 30.90
N GLN A 271 0.57 20.09 29.77
CA GLN A 271 -0.21 21.33 29.75
C GLN A 271 -1.49 21.21 30.61
N GLN A 272 -2.23 20.09 30.49
CA GLN A 272 -3.43 19.86 31.30
C GLN A 272 -3.11 19.80 32.80
N HIS A 273 -1.98 19.16 33.14
CA HIS A 273 -1.52 19.13 34.54
C HIS A 273 -1.19 20.53 35.06
N ASP A 274 -0.51 21.35 34.27
CA ASP A 274 -0.18 22.74 34.65
C ASP A 274 -1.41 23.63 34.73
N ILE A 275 -2.38 23.50 33.81
CA ILE A 275 -3.67 24.17 33.87
C ILE A 275 -4.39 23.81 35.16
N LYS A 276 -4.51 22.54 35.49
CA LYS A 276 -5.17 22.05 36.71
C LYS A 276 -4.49 22.57 37.97
N LYS A 277 -3.16 22.57 38.04
CA LYS A 277 -2.41 23.19 39.18
C LYS A 277 -2.68 24.68 39.33
N GLN A 278 -2.78 25.39 38.21
CA GLN A 278 -3.10 26.82 38.22
C GLN A 278 -4.53 27.06 38.67
N GLU A 279 -5.50 26.30 38.22
CA GLU A 279 -6.90 26.36 38.65
C GLU A 279 -7.04 26.10 40.16
N GLU A 280 -6.40 25.05 40.68
CA GLU A 280 -6.36 24.75 42.12
C GLU A 280 -5.73 25.90 42.91
N SER A 281 -4.66 26.51 42.40
CA SER A 281 -4.04 27.69 43.02
C SER A 281 -4.95 28.91 43.02
N ILE A 282 -5.73 29.13 41.96
CA ILE A 282 -6.71 30.19 41.84
C ILE A 282 -7.85 29.97 42.85
N GLU A 283 -8.38 28.73 42.95
CA GLU A 283 -9.42 28.40 43.93
C GLU A 283 -8.96 28.62 45.37
N ARG A 284 -7.73 28.16 45.72
CA ARG A 284 -7.16 28.44 47.06
C ARG A 284 -7.04 29.92 47.33
N LEU A 285 -6.62 30.74 46.36
CA LEU A 285 -6.56 32.19 46.54
C LEU A 285 -7.95 32.83 46.72
N LYS A 286 -8.98 32.30 46.01
CA LYS A 286 -10.37 32.75 46.16
C LYS A 286 -10.94 32.37 47.56
N SER A 287 -10.62 31.19 48.09
CA SER A 287 -11.11 30.71 49.38
C SER A 287 -10.60 31.52 50.59
N TYR A 288 -9.45 32.18 50.48
CA TYR A 288 -8.93 33.06 51.55
C TYR A 288 -9.73 34.32 51.77
N GLY A 289 -10.66 34.72 50.89
CA GLY A 289 -11.65 35.80 51.04
C GLY A 289 -11.11 37.23 51.20
N ARG A 290 -9.78 37.44 51.31
CA ARG A 290 -9.17 38.75 51.46
C ARG A 290 -9.01 39.43 50.10
N GLU A 291 -9.31 40.73 50.03
CA GLU A 291 -9.29 41.51 48.79
C GLU A 291 -7.97 41.38 47.98
N LYS A 292 -6.83 41.36 48.67
CA LYS A 292 -5.50 41.16 48.08
C LYS A 292 -5.36 39.80 47.39
N HIS A 293 -5.92 38.72 47.96
CA HIS A 293 -5.88 37.37 47.39
C HIS A 293 -6.83 37.24 46.20
N ILE A 294 -8.00 37.85 46.27
CA ILE A 294 -8.97 37.92 45.15
C ILE A 294 -8.37 38.65 43.95
N LYS A 295 -7.63 39.76 44.17
CA LYS A 295 -6.96 40.49 43.09
C LYS A 295 -5.85 39.68 42.44
N ARG A 296 -5.09 38.88 43.22
CA ARG A 296 -4.10 37.94 42.71
C ARG A 296 -4.75 36.77 41.95
N ALA A 297 -5.85 36.22 42.43
CA ALA A 297 -6.61 35.19 41.77
C ALA A 297 -7.09 35.64 40.37
N ARG A 298 -7.70 36.86 40.28
CA ARG A 298 -8.13 37.44 39.00
C ARG A 298 -6.97 37.69 38.03
N SER A 299 -5.79 38.08 38.54
CA SER A 299 -4.60 38.23 37.67
C SER A 299 -4.12 36.93 37.10
N LYS A 300 -4.06 35.83 37.91
CA LYS A 300 -3.71 34.50 37.44
C LYS A 300 -4.75 33.93 36.45
N GLU A 301 -6.02 34.14 36.73
CA GLU A 301 -7.13 33.74 35.86
C GLU A 301 -7.04 34.42 34.47
N LYS A 302 -6.70 35.70 34.43
CA LYS A 302 -6.43 36.42 33.18
C LYS A 302 -5.21 35.86 32.43
N MET A 303 -4.17 35.41 33.14
CA MET A 303 -3.00 34.76 32.52
C MET A 303 -3.36 33.39 31.99
N LEU A 304 -4.12 32.58 32.74
CA LEU A 304 -4.57 31.26 32.30
C LEU A 304 -5.47 31.33 31.06
N ASN A 305 -6.36 32.34 31.00
CA ASN A 305 -7.24 32.55 29.83
C ASN A 305 -6.48 33.02 28.56
N LYS A 306 -5.22 33.44 28.68
CA LYS A 306 -4.35 33.79 27.56
C LYS A 306 -3.51 32.61 27.05
N VAL A 307 -3.46 31.49 27.78
CA VAL A 307 -2.74 30.30 27.37
C VAL A 307 -3.52 29.64 26.23
N GLU A 308 -2.90 29.52 25.07
CA GLU A 308 -3.45 28.72 23.98
C GLU A 308 -3.54 27.28 24.44
N LYS A 309 -4.76 26.77 24.54
CA LYS A 309 -5.00 25.36 24.90
C LYS A 309 -4.68 24.49 23.70
N LEU A 310 -3.81 23.52 23.91
CA LEU A 310 -3.58 22.50 22.93
C LEU A 310 -4.85 21.67 22.76
N ASP A 311 -5.23 21.39 21.53
CA ASP A 311 -6.29 20.43 21.26
C ASP A 311 -5.86 19.04 21.74
N LYS A 312 -6.83 18.29 22.26
CA LYS A 312 -6.56 16.92 22.67
C LYS A 312 -6.10 16.13 21.43
N PRO A 313 -4.87 15.60 21.42
CA PRO A 313 -4.47 14.74 20.32
C PRO A 313 -5.51 13.63 20.16
N GLN A 314 -5.85 13.27 18.92
CA GLN A 314 -6.72 12.12 18.72
C GLN A 314 -6.10 10.94 19.47
N GLU A 315 -6.80 10.49 20.50
CA GLU A 315 -6.33 9.37 21.30
C GLU A 315 -6.01 8.22 20.37
N TYR A 316 -4.81 7.66 20.52
CA TYR A 316 -4.66 6.24 20.31
C TYR A 316 -5.74 5.61 21.20
N ARG A 317 -6.93 5.39 20.64
CA ARG A 317 -7.99 4.68 21.36
C ARG A 317 -7.31 3.41 21.82
N LYS A 318 -7.21 3.23 23.13
CA LYS A 318 -6.70 1.96 23.69
C LYS A 318 -7.50 0.89 22.97
N LYS A 319 -6.82 0.17 22.05
CA LYS A 319 -7.45 -0.86 21.24
C LYS A 319 -8.13 -1.78 22.22
N ALA A 320 -9.45 -1.75 22.25
CA ALA A 320 -10.22 -2.67 23.08
C ALA A 320 -9.96 -4.07 22.49
N LYS A 321 -9.25 -4.92 23.22
CA LYS A 321 -9.01 -6.30 22.80
C LYS A 321 -10.32 -7.06 22.95
N PHE A 322 -10.99 -7.28 21.83
CA PHE A 322 -12.16 -8.16 21.78
C PHE A 322 -11.71 -9.54 21.30
N LYS A 323 -11.90 -10.56 22.12
CA LYS A 323 -11.75 -11.93 21.66
C LYS A 323 -13.05 -12.33 20.95
N PHE A 324 -12.95 -12.59 19.68
CA PHE A 324 -14.05 -13.08 18.87
C PHE A 324 -14.06 -14.61 18.91
N HIS A 325 -15.05 -15.19 19.58
CA HIS A 325 -15.20 -16.64 19.71
C HIS A 325 -16.25 -17.15 18.74
N SER A 326 -15.89 -18.18 17.98
CA SER A 326 -16.86 -18.97 17.22
C SER A 326 -17.85 -19.65 18.17
N ALA A 327 -19.14 -19.72 17.80
CA ALA A 327 -20.18 -20.27 18.67
C ALA A 327 -20.06 -21.79 18.91
N SER A 328 -19.43 -22.49 17.96
CA SER A 328 -19.23 -23.95 18.02
C SER A 328 -17.91 -24.31 17.35
N GLN A 329 -17.22 -25.29 17.90
CA GLN A 329 -16.04 -25.86 17.25
C GLN A 329 -16.49 -26.71 16.05
N SER A 330 -15.92 -26.44 14.87
CA SER A 330 -16.06 -27.29 13.68
C SER A 330 -15.33 -28.62 13.87
N GLY A 331 -15.63 -29.60 13.02
CA GLY A 331 -14.77 -30.76 12.80
C GLY A 331 -13.35 -30.35 12.37
N ASN A 332 -12.44 -31.30 12.30
CA ASN A 332 -11.07 -31.02 11.87
C ASN A 332 -11.01 -30.64 10.38
N ASP A 333 -11.75 -31.37 9.56
CA ASP A 333 -11.90 -31.09 8.12
C ASP A 333 -13.02 -30.04 7.97
N VAL A 334 -12.66 -28.84 7.50
CA VAL A 334 -13.59 -27.72 7.36
C VAL A 334 -14.14 -27.63 5.94
N LEU A 335 -13.27 -27.75 4.95
CA LEU A 335 -13.65 -27.70 3.54
C LEU A 335 -12.73 -28.62 2.75
N ARG A 336 -13.34 -29.47 1.91
CA ARG A 336 -12.64 -30.31 0.93
C ARG A 336 -13.20 -30.07 -0.46
N VAL A 337 -12.34 -29.84 -1.42
CA VAL A 337 -12.67 -29.60 -2.83
C VAL A 337 -11.95 -30.65 -3.67
N GLU A 338 -12.71 -31.37 -4.53
CA GLU A 338 -12.20 -32.45 -5.36
C GLU A 338 -12.58 -32.24 -6.82
N ASN A 339 -11.58 -32.12 -7.70
CA ASN A 339 -11.68 -32.01 -9.15
C ASN A 339 -12.72 -30.96 -9.62
N LEU A 340 -12.78 -29.81 -8.96
CA LEU A 340 -13.75 -28.77 -9.28
C LEU A 340 -13.40 -28.09 -10.60
N GLU A 341 -14.40 -27.91 -11.47
CA GLU A 341 -14.25 -27.26 -12.78
C GLU A 341 -15.36 -26.24 -12.99
N LYS A 342 -15.02 -25.14 -13.64
CA LYS A 342 -15.97 -24.12 -14.07
C LYS A 342 -15.53 -23.45 -15.36
N SER A 343 -16.52 -23.28 -16.26
CA SER A 343 -16.40 -22.52 -17.50
C SER A 343 -17.63 -21.65 -17.70
N PHE A 344 -17.49 -20.59 -18.44
CA PHE A 344 -18.59 -19.78 -18.96
C PHE A 344 -18.46 -19.72 -20.48
N ASP A 345 -19.47 -20.20 -21.17
CA ASP A 345 -19.49 -20.36 -22.63
C ASP A 345 -18.23 -21.11 -23.12
N GLU A 346 -17.37 -20.47 -23.91
CA GLU A 346 -16.12 -21.05 -24.42
C GLU A 346 -14.91 -20.79 -23.49
N ARG A 347 -15.07 -19.95 -22.47
CA ARG A 347 -13.96 -19.58 -21.58
C ARG A 347 -13.89 -20.49 -20.35
N VAL A 348 -12.85 -21.28 -20.29
CA VAL A 348 -12.52 -22.06 -19.08
C VAL A 348 -11.91 -21.13 -18.04
N LEU A 349 -12.48 -21.12 -16.83
CA LEU A 349 -11.92 -20.38 -15.69
C LEU A 349 -10.84 -21.23 -14.99
N PHE A 350 -11.22 -22.45 -14.58
CA PHE A 350 -10.30 -23.39 -13.94
C PHE A 350 -10.77 -24.83 -14.13
N ARG A 351 -9.82 -25.77 -14.06
CA ARG A 351 -10.06 -27.22 -14.14
C ARG A 351 -9.27 -27.94 -13.07
N GLY A 352 -9.83 -29.05 -12.58
CA GLY A 352 -9.13 -29.97 -11.69
C GLY A 352 -8.66 -29.31 -10.36
N VAL A 353 -9.45 -28.39 -9.81
CA VAL A 353 -9.14 -27.72 -8.56
C VAL A 353 -9.31 -28.70 -7.39
N ASN A 354 -8.23 -28.91 -6.63
CA ASN A 354 -8.18 -29.80 -5.48
C ASN A 354 -7.48 -29.10 -4.32
N PHE A 355 -8.10 -29.01 -3.15
CA PHE A 355 -7.47 -28.56 -1.91
C PHE A 355 -8.30 -28.91 -0.69
N ASP A 356 -7.63 -28.94 0.48
CA ASP A 356 -8.23 -29.15 1.78
C ASP A 356 -7.94 -27.95 2.70
N ILE A 357 -8.95 -27.56 3.51
CA ILE A 357 -8.82 -26.56 4.56
C ILE A 357 -9.20 -27.18 5.90
N TYR A 358 -8.30 -27.05 6.87
CA TYR A 358 -8.49 -27.60 8.21
C TYR A 358 -8.87 -26.50 9.21
N ARG A 359 -9.39 -26.94 10.36
CA ARG A 359 -9.84 -26.06 11.43
C ARG A 359 -8.71 -25.14 11.93
N GLY A 360 -9.02 -23.85 12.00
CA GLY A 360 -8.12 -22.81 12.49
C GLY A 360 -7.08 -22.36 11.47
N GLU A 361 -7.04 -22.94 10.25
CA GLU A 361 -6.18 -22.44 9.17
C GLU A 361 -6.68 -21.10 8.67
N LYS A 362 -5.73 -20.20 8.37
CA LYS A 362 -5.96 -18.92 7.70
C LYS A 362 -5.37 -19.00 6.30
N VAL A 363 -6.24 -19.22 5.32
CA VAL A 363 -5.87 -19.56 3.94
C VAL A 363 -6.23 -18.40 3.02
N ALA A 364 -5.32 -18.03 2.11
CA ALA A 364 -5.60 -17.07 1.04
C ALA A 364 -5.62 -17.74 -0.32
N LEU A 365 -6.59 -17.36 -1.16
CA LEU A 365 -6.67 -17.70 -2.57
C LEU A 365 -6.15 -16.53 -3.40
N ILE A 366 -5.04 -16.71 -4.08
CA ILE A 366 -4.44 -15.70 -4.97
C ILE A 366 -4.45 -16.20 -6.43
N GLY A 367 -4.26 -15.31 -7.37
CA GLY A 367 -4.20 -15.61 -8.80
C GLY A 367 -4.56 -14.39 -9.65
N PRO A 368 -4.36 -14.45 -10.97
CA PRO A 368 -4.67 -13.36 -11.91
C PRO A 368 -6.12 -12.89 -11.83
N ASN A 369 -6.38 -11.65 -12.23
CA ASN A 369 -7.74 -11.14 -12.32
C ASN A 369 -8.52 -11.87 -13.42
N GLY A 370 -9.80 -12.16 -13.14
CA GLY A 370 -10.68 -12.87 -14.09
C GLY A 370 -10.47 -14.37 -14.19
N ILE A 371 -9.61 -14.99 -13.33
CA ILE A 371 -9.40 -16.46 -13.29
C ILE A 371 -10.54 -17.21 -12.60
N GLY A 372 -11.46 -16.53 -11.95
CA GLY A 372 -12.62 -17.15 -11.30
C GLY A 372 -12.52 -17.30 -9.78
N LYS A 373 -11.67 -16.52 -9.08
CA LYS A 373 -11.55 -16.54 -7.61
C LYS A 373 -12.89 -16.33 -6.90
N SER A 374 -13.60 -15.23 -7.21
CA SER A 374 -14.93 -14.94 -6.64
C SER A 374 -15.99 -15.95 -7.09
N THR A 375 -15.86 -16.52 -8.30
CA THR A 375 -16.73 -17.59 -8.78
C THR A 375 -16.57 -18.86 -7.94
N LEU A 376 -15.34 -19.22 -7.58
CA LEU A 376 -15.07 -20.33 -6.66
C LEU A 376 -15.78 -20.12 -5.32
N PHE A 377 -15.71 -18.91 -4.73
CA PHE A 377 -16.40 -18.59 -3.49
C PHE A 377 -17.92 -18.69 -3.63
N LYS A 378 -18.51 -18.22 -4.74
CA LYS A 378 -19.94 -18.37 -5.02
C LYS A 378 -20.36 -19.84 -5.15
N ILE A 379 -19.50 -20.69 -5.75
CA ILE A 379 -19.76 -22.14 -5.82
C ILE A 379 -19.75 -22.74 -4.42
N LEU A 380 -18.77 -22.42 -3.58
CA LEU A 380 -18.69 -22.91 -2.19
C LEU A 380 -19.88 -22.47 -1.33
N MET A 381 -20.46 -21.30 -1.64
CA MET A 381 -21.71 -20.82 -0.99
C MET A 381 -22.98 -21.36 -1.66
N SER A 382 -22.85 -22.21 -2.68
CA SER A 382 -23.99 -22.74 -3.46
C SER A 382 -24.82 -21.66 -4.19
N GLU A 383 -24.26 -20.48 -4.41
CA GLU A 383 -24.87 -19.40 -5.20
C GLU A 383 -24.69 -19.64 -6.71
N GLU A 384 -23.64 -20.40 -7.08
CA GLU A 384 -23.29 -20.76 -8.45
C GLU A 384 -23.05 -22.27 -8.54
N LYS A 385 -23.35 -22.89 -9.69
CA LYS A 385 -23.11 -24.33 -9.92
C LYS A 385 -21.74 -24.56 -10.55
N CYS A 386 -21.05 -25.60 -10.09
CA CYS A 386 -19.87 -26.12 -10.79
C CYS A 386 -20.29 -26.94 -12.01
N ASP A 387 -19.40 -27.06 -12.99
CA ASP A 387 -19.62 -27.88 -14.19
C ASP A 387 -19.23 -29.34 -13.91
N ASN A 388 -18.15 -29.56 -13.15
CA ASN A 388 -17.69 -30.89 -12.74
C ASN A 388 -17.03 -30.81 -11.35
N GLY A 389 -16.84 -31.98 -10.71
CA GLY A 389 -16.27 -32.09 -9.38
C GLY A 389 -17.27 -31.90 -8.25
N GLU A 390 -16.78 -32.00 -7.02
CA GLU A 390 -17.59 -31.83 -5.82
C GLU A 390 -16.84 -31.08 -4.72
N PHE A 391 -17.58 -30.49 -3.79
CA PHE A 391 -17.02 -29.95 -2.56
C PHE A 391 -17.84 -30.43 -1.36
N LYS A 392 -17.16 -30.58 -0.22
CA LYS A 392 -17.78 -31.01 1.03
C LYS A 392 -17.42 -30.04 2.13
N ILE A 393 -18.46 -29.51 2.77
CA ILE A 393 -18.34 -28.70 4.00
C ILE A 393 -18.37 -29.67 5.18
N GLY A 394 -17.42 -29.53 6.10
CA GLY A 394 -17.27 -30.39 7.27
C GLY A 394 -18.44 -30.32 8.24
N GLN A 395 -18.45 -31.27 9.18
CA GLN A 395 -19.50 -31.31 10.21
C GLN A 395 -19.43 -30.11 11.16
N ASN A 396 -20.58 -29.56 11.53
CA ASN A 396 -20.70 -28.37 12.38
C ASN A 396 -20.00 -27.12 11.85
N VAL A 397 -19.70 -27.06 10.55
CA VAL A 397 -19.16 -25.84 9.91
C VAL A 397 -20.32 -24.92 9.57
N ILE A 398 -20.22 -23.67 10.05
CA ILE A 398 -21.17 -22.58 9.78
C ILE A 398 -20.44 -21.54 8.96
N PRO A 399 -20.57 -21.53 7.60
CA PRO A 399 -19.91 -20.56 6.75
C PRO A 399 -20.61 -19.21 6.83
N ALA A 400 -19.83 -18.13 6.75
CA ALA A 400 -20.32 -16.79 6.50
C ALA A 400 -19.48 -16.13 5.40
N TYR A 401 -20.14 -15.44 4.49
CA TYR A 401 -19.53 -14.88 3.30
C TYR A 401 -19.58 -13.35 3.30
N PHE A 402 -18.43 -12.73 3.12
CA PHE A 402 -18.31 -11.29 2.89
C PHE A 402 -18.26 -11.02 1.40
N HIS A 403 -19.38 -10.48 0.87
CA HIS A 403 -19.48 -10.06 -0.52
C HIS A 403 -18.80 -8.71 -0.75
N GLN A 404 -18.07 -8.57 -1.81
CA GLN A 404 -17.47 -7.31 -2.23
C GLN A 404 -18.50 -6.16 -2.35
N GLU A 405 -19.73 -6.46 -2.79
CA GLU A 405 -20.81 -5.48 -2.98
C GLU A 405 -21.62 -5.15 -1.70
N GLN A 406 -21.28 -5.73 -0.54
CA GLN A 406 -21.90 -5.45 0.78
C GLN A 406 -23.45 -5.52 0.79
N LYS A 407 -24.05 -6.43 0.00
CA LYS A 407 -25.51 -6.58 -0.15
C LYS A 407 -26.27 -6.99 1.12
N THR A 408 -25.54 -7.32 2.19
CA THR A 408 -26.10 -7.87 3.45
C THR A 408 -26.56 -6.82 4.45
N LEU A 409 -26.33 -5.53 4.18
CA LEU A 409 -26.68 -4.42 5.06
C LEU A 409 -28.05 -3.82 4.73
N ASN A 410 -28.86 -3.55 5.75
CA ASN A 410 -30.10 -2.81 5.59
C ASN A 410 -29.82 -1.30 5.56
N LEU A 411 -29.91 -0.69 4.38
CA LEU A 411 -29.56 0.71 4.15
C LEU A 411 -30.41 1.71 4.95
N LYS A 412 -31.56 1.30 5.49
CA LYS A 412 -32.48 2.14 6.28
C LYS A 412 -32.20 2.12 7.77
N ASN A 413 -31.44 1.14 8.24
CA ASN A 413 -31.10 1.02 9.66
C ASN A 413 -30.03 2.06 10.03
N THR A 414 -30.01 2.45 11.31
CA THR A 414 -28.84 3.10 11.88
C THR A 414 -27.72 2.08 12.12
N ILE A 415 -26.48 2.54 12.26
CA ILE A 415 -25.34 1.65 12.51
C ILE A 415 -25.57 0.77 13.76
N ILE A 416 -26.06 1.38 14.83
CA ILE A 416 -26.31 0.65 16.08
C ILE A 416 -27.43 -0.36 15.94
N ASP A 417 -28.53 -0.01 15.26
CA ASP A 417 -29.67 -0.89 15.06
C ASP A 417 -29.30 -2.10 14.20
N GLU A 418 -28.50 -1.91 13.15
CA GLU A 418 -28.04 -2.99 12.25
C GLU A 418 -27.24 -4.07 12.99
N ILE A 419 -26.39 -3.65 13.92
CA ILE A 419 -25.61 -4.60 14.73
C ILE A 419 -26.51 -5.23 15.81
N TRP A 420 -27.39 -4.45 16.42
CA TRP A 420 -28.28 -4.93 17.49
C TRP A 420 -29.29 -5.93 16.98
N ASP A 421 -29.95 -5.66 15.85
CA ASP A 421 -30.89 -6.58 15.22
C ASP A 421 -30.28 -7.97 14.93
N SER A 422 -28.99 -7.96 14.54
CA SER A 422 -28.24 -9.19 14.29
C SER A 422 -27.77 -9.89 15.57
N ASN A 423 -27.66 -9.18 16.70
CA ASN A 423 -27.14 -9.68 17.98
C ASN A 423 -27.92 -9.14 19.17
N PRO A 424 -29.20 -9.58 19.38
CA PRO A 424 -30.07 -9.05 20.43
C PRO A 424 -29.57 -9.33 21.86
N SER A 425 -28.62 -10.26 22.02
CA SER A 425 -28.06 -10.62 23.34
C SER A 425 -27.03 -9.61 23.84
N LEU A 426 -26.52 -8.72 22.98
CA LEU A 426 -25.54 -7.70 23.35
C LEU A 426 -26.22 -6.47 23.96
N THR A 427 -25.60 -5.91 25.00
CA THR A 427 -26.05 -4.63 25.57
C THR A 427 -25.63 -3.46 24.66
N GLN A 428 -26.35 -2.34 24.77
CA GLN A 428 -26.03 -1.14 24.02
C GLN A 428 -24.60 -0.63 24.28
N THR A 429 -24.10 -0.81 25.51
CA THR A 429 -22.72 -0.42 25.87
C THR A 429 -21.69 -1.30 25.18
N GLU A 430 -21.93 -2.60 25.07
CA GLU A 430 -21.05 -3.53 24.36
C GLU A 430 -21.03 -3.22 22.86
N ILE A 431 -22.19 -2.98 22.25
CA ILE A 431 -22.28 -2.60 20.83
C ILE A 431 -21.52 -1.29 20.56
N ARG A 432 -21.70 -0.26 21.40
CA ARG A 432 -20.95 0.99 21.26
C ARG A 432 -19.43 0.79 21.43
N SER A 433 -19.02 -0.09 22.34
CA SER A 433 -17.61 -0.42 22.54
C SER A 433 -17.03 -1.12 21.32
N LEU A 434 -17.79 -2.07 20.73
CA LEU A 434 -17.42 -2.76 19.49
C LEU A 434 -17.33 -1.77 18.31
N LEU A 435 -18.34 -0.93 18.12
CA LEU A 435 -18.34 0.11 17.08
C LEU A 435 -17.18 1.09 17.26
N GLY A 436 -16.88 1.45 18.52
CA GLY A 436 -15.72 2.26 18.85
C GLY A 436 -14.40 1.62 18.46
N ALA A 437 -14.24 0.30 18.63
CA ALA A 437 -13.05 -0.44 18.16
C ALA A 437 -12.93 -0.44 16.63
N PHE A 438 -14.05 -0.41 15.92
CA PHE A 438 -14.13 -0.27 14.47
C PHE A 438 -14.16 1.19 13.99
N LEU A 439 -13.64 2.11 14.80
CA LEU A 439 -13.43 3.52 14.46
C LEU A 439 -14.71 4.34 14.22
N PHE A 440 -15.85 3.95 14.82
CA PHE A 440 -17.04 4.79 14.84
C PHE A 440 -17.08 5.64 16.11
N SER A 441 -17.31 6.95 15.96
CA SER A 441 -17.46 7.86 17.10
C SER A 441 -18.83 7.71 17.77
N ASP A 442 -18.99 8.27 18.99
CA ASP A 442 -20.25 8.19 19.73
C ASP A 442 -21.46 8.78 19.00
N GLU A 443 -21.26 9.77 18.14
CA GLU A 443 -22.31 10.38 17.32
C GLU A 443 -22.55 9.63 16.00
N ASP A 444 -21.52 8.99 15.44
CA ASP A 444 -21.62 8.27 14.17
C ASP A 444 -22.57 7.07 14.26
N VAL A 445 -22.67 6.43 15.43
CA VAL A 445 -23.47 5.22 15.61
C VAL A 445 -24.96 5.39 15.29
N PHE A 446 -25.46 6.63 15.25
CA PHE A 446 -26.83 6.96 14.94
C PHE A 446 -27.04 7.35 13.45
N LYS A 447 -25.98 7.38 12.64
CA LYS A 447 -26.11 7.62 11.20
C LYS A 447 -26.78 6.45 10.51
N GLU A 448 -27.60 6.75 9.51
CA GLU A 448 -28.16 5.72 8.62
C GLU A 448 -27.06 5.15 7.71
N ILE A 449 -27.13 3.85 7.44
CA ILE A 449 -26.15 3.12 6.62
C ILE A 449 -26.08 3.65 5.18
N ASN A 450 -27.17 4.17 4.64
CA ASN A 450 -27.21 4.78 3.29
C ASN A 450 -26.30 6.02 3.17
N LEU A 451 -26.06 6.75 4.27
CA LEU A 451 -25.24 7.96 4.31
C LEU A 451 -23.73 7.66 4.44
N LEU A 452 -23.35 6.41 4.65
CA LEU A 452 -21.99 6.00 4.90
C LEU A 452 -21.19 5.84 3.62
N SER A 453 -19.89 6.11 3.70
CA SER A 453 -18.92 5.77 2.67
C SER A 453 -18.80 4.26 2.48
N GLY A 454 -18.25 3.82 1.33
CA GLY A 454 -18.01 2.40 1.06
C GLY A 454 -17.14 1.72 2.13
N GLY A 455 -16.10 2.40 2.61
CA GLY A 455 -15.23 1.88 3.68
C GLY A 455 -15.92 1.76 5.03
N GLU A 456 -16.77 2.71 5.42
CA GLU A 456 -17.56 2.64 6.64
C GLU A 456 -18.56 1.49 6.59
N ARG A 457 -19.24 1.30 5.46
CA ARG A 457 -20.14 0.15 5.26
C ARG A 457 -19.40 -1.17 5.33
N ALA A 458 -18.20 -1.27 4.75
CA ALA A 458 -17.36 -2.46 4.84
C ALA A 458 -17.00 -2.80 6.28
N ARG A 459 -16.61 -1.82 7.10
CA ARG A 459 -16.33 -2.03 8.54
C ARG A 459 -17.53 -2.60 9.30
N ILE A 460 -18.73 -2.09 9.03
CA ILE A 460 -19.97 -2.60 9.67
C ILE A 460 -20.26 -4.03 9.20
N ALA A 461 -20.15 -4.29 7.90
CA ALA A 461 -20.39 -5.63 7.36
C ALA A 461 -19.42 -6.67 7.94
N ILE A 462 -18.14 -6.32 8.09
CA ILE A 462 -17.12 -7.16 8.70
C ILE A 462 -17.43 -7.38 10.19
N LEU A 463 -17.76 -6.33 10.95
CA LEU A 463 -18.14 -6.45 12.34
C LEU A 463 -19.37 -7.40 12.51
N LYS A 464 -20.39 -7.21 11.67
CA LYS A 464 -21.59 -8.08 11.63
C LYS A 464 -21.22 -9.53 11.33
N LEU A 465 -20.30 -9.74 10.38
CA LEU A 465 -19.82 -11.07 10.00
C LEU A 465 -19.07 -11.75 11.16
N ILE A 466 -18.17 -11.05 11.82
CA ILE A 466 -17.40 -11.59 12.96
C ILE A 466 -18.34 -11.92 14.14
N LEU A 467 -19.39 -11.11 14.34
CA LEU A 467 -20.40 -11.35 15.38
C LEU A 467 -21.41 -12.44 15.02
N SER A 468 -21.46 -12.92 13.76
CA SER A 468 -22.45 -13.90 13.28
C SER A 468 -22.31 -15.30 13.84
N LYS A 469 -21.36 -15.55 14.74
CA LYS A 469 -21.10 -16.86 15.37
C LYS A 469 -20.69 -17.96 14.37
N SER A 470 -20.33 -17.59 13.15
CA SER A 470 -19.74 -18.50 12.16
C SER A 470 -18.38 -19.02 12.61
N ASN A 471 -17.96 -20.17 12.09
CA ASN A 471 -16.64 -20.75 12.37
C ASN A 471 -15.80 -20.95 11.09
N LEU A 472 -16.37 -20.57 9.93
CA LEU A 472 -15.67 -20.42 8.65
C LEU A 472 -16.03 -19.07 8.03
N LEU A 473 -15.05 -18.19 7.88
CA LEU A 473 -15.20 -16.91 7.19
C LEU A 473 -14.66 -17.02 5.76
N LEU A 474 -15.51 -16.72 4.79
CA LEU A 474 -15.16 -16.56 3.38
C LEU A 474 -15.13 -15.06 3.10
N LEU A 475 -13.94 -14.49 2.81
CA LEU A 475 -13.75 -13.05 2.65
C LEU A 475 -13.28 -12.73 1.22
N ASP A 476 -14.13 -12.05 0.44
CA ASP A 476 -13.79 -11.65 -0.94
C ASP A 476 -13.33 -10.18 -0.95
N GLU A 477 -12.02 -9.96 -1.08
CA GLU A 477 -11.35 -8.67 -1.08
C GLU A 477 -11.75 -7.77 0.10
N PRO A 478 -11.60 -8.22 1.36
CA PRO A 478 -12.09 -7.48 2.53
C PRO A 478 -11.34 -6.18 2.81
N THR A 479 -10.16 -6.01 2.24
CA THR A 479 -9.29 -4.83 2.41
C THR A 479 -9.57 -3.73 1.38
N ASN A 480 -10.36 -4.01 0.33
CA ASN A 480 -10.68 -3.03 -0.71
C ASN A 480 -11.48 -1.86 -0.16
N HIS A 481 -11.15 -0.66 -0.59
CA HIS A 481 -11.77 0.61 -0.19
C HIS A 481 -11.60 0.97 1.30
N LEU A 482 -10.88 0.17 2.08
CA LEU A 482 -10.52 0.51 3.46
C LEU A 482 -9.30 1.44 3.48
N ASP A 483 -9.36 2.46 4.33
CA ASP A 483 -8.17 3.24 4.67
C ASP A 483 -7.23 2.42 5.58
N ILE A 484 -6.03 2.91 5.75
CA ILE A 484 -4.96 2.19 6.47
C ILE A 484 -5.38 1.85 7.90
N ASP A 485 -6.02 2.78 8.61
CA ASP A 485 -6.46 2.56 10.00
C ASP A 485 -7.54 1.48 10.07
N SER A 486 -8.47 1.46 9.10
CA SER A 486 -9.52 0.43 9.00
C SER A 486 -8.96 -0.95 8.65
N LYS A 487 -7.91 -1.01 7.81
CA LYS A 487 -7.20 -2.26 7.51
C LYS A 487 -6.52 -2.82 8.76
N GLU A 488 -5.87 -1.97 9.57
CA GLU A 488 -5.25 -2.40 10.83
C GLU A 488 -6.26 -2.99 11.81
N VAL A 489 -7.42 -2.35 11.95
CA VAL A 489 -8.50 -2.87 12.81
C VAL A 489 -9.02 -4.22 12.31
N LEU A 490 -9.19 -4.37 10.99
CA LEU A 490 -9.60 -5.64 10.38
C LEU A 490 -8.55 -6.74 10.64
N GLU A 491 -7.28 -6.45 10.39
CA GLU A 491 -6.18 -7.40 10.60
C GLU A 491 -6.13 -7.88 12.05
N GLU A 492 -6.23 -6.96 13.02
CA GLU A 492 -6.27 -7.32 14.45
C GLU A 492 -7.48 -8.18 14.81
N ALA A 493 -8.66 -7.84 14.30
CA ALA A 493 -9.86 -8.61 14.53
C ALA A 493 -9.75 -10.04 13.97
N LEU A 494 -9.18 -10.20 12.77
CA LEU A 494 -8.98 -11.51 12.14
C LEU A 494 -7.83 -12.31 12.76
N LEU A 495 -6.82 -11.64 13.34
CA LEU A 495 -5.76 -12.32 14.11
C LEU A 495 -6.30 -12.94 15.40
N GLU A 496 -7.22 -12.24 16.08
CA GLU A 496 -7.83 -12.72 17.32
C GLU A 496 -9.00 -13.69 17.10
N TYR A 497 -9.48 -13.85 15.85
CA TYR A 497 -10.53 -14.79 15.51
C TYR A 497 -10.04 -16.24 15.59
N ASP A 498 -10.75 -17.09 16.35
CA ASP A 498 -10.40 -18.50 16.61
C ASP A 498 -10.94 -19.50 15.58
N GLY A 499 -11.73 -19.05 14.60
CA GLY A 499 -12.27 -19.86 13.52
C GLY A 499 -11.31 -20.00 12.33
N THR A 500 -11.82 -20.63 11.27
CA THR A 500 -11.11 -20.82 10.00
C THR A 500 -11.40 -19.64 9.08
N ILE A 501 -10.37 -19.14 8.38
CA ILE A 501 -10.48 -18.06 7.42
C ILE A 501 -10.06 -18.54 6.04
N PHE A 502 -10.92 -18.30 5.04
CA PHE A 502 -10.56 -18.47 3.63
C PHE A 502 -10.83 -17.16 2.91
N THR A 503 -9.79 -16.51 2.38
CA THR A 503 -9.88 -15.15 1.85
C THR A 503 -9.31 -15.04 0.45
N ILE A 504 -9.88 -14.15 -0.35
CA ILE A 504 -9.28 -13.62 -1.58
C ILE A 504 -8.77 -12.22 -1.20
N SER A 505 -7.50 -11.95 -1.42
CA SER A 505 -6.94 -10.60 -1.23
C SER A 505 -5.72 -10.36 -2.11
N HIS A 506 -5.54 -9.13 -2.53
CA HIS A 506 -4.36 -8.62 -3.20
C HIS A 506 -3.48 -7.76 -2.28
N ASP A 507 -3.91 -7.53 -1.04
CA ASP A 507 -3.17 -6.75 -0.04
C ASP A 507 -2.04 -7.60 0.57
N ARG A 508 -0.82 -7.36 0.12
CA ARG A 508 0.37 -8.12 0.52
C ARG A 508 0.66 -8.02 2.02
N TYR A 509 0.39 -6.86 2.62
CA TYR A 509 0.60 -6.67 4.06
C TYR A 509 -0.39 -7.52 4.86
N PHE A 510 -1.65 -7.52 4.46
CA PHE A 510 -2.69 -8.38 5.03
C PHE A 510 -2.32 -9.88 4.88
N LEU A 511 -1.89 -10.30 3.68
CA LEU A 511 -1.46 -11.66 3.41
C LEU A 511 -0.25 -12.09 4.25
N ASN A 512 0.68 -11.19 4.54
CA ASN A 512 1.83 -11.48 5.39
C ASN A 512 1.49 -11.53 6.87
N THR A 513 0.52 -10.73 7.32
CA THR A 513 0.20 -10.58 8.75
C THR A 513 -0.81 -11.62 9.23
N VAL A 514 -1.82 -11.95 8.40
CA VAL A 514 -2.98 -12.75 8.83
C VAL A 514 -2.91 -14.19 8.32
N ILE A 515 -2.24 -14.46 7.17
CA ILE A 515 -2.37 -15.71 6.43
C ILE A 515 -1.20 -16.66 6.70
N ASP A 516 -1.52 -17.95 6.89
CA ASP A 516 -0.56 -19.02 7.16
C ASP A 516 -0.34 -19.93 5.93
N LYS A 517 -1.29 -19.96 4.97
CA LYS A 517 -1.28 -20.84 3.79
C LYS A 517 -1.81 -20.10 2.57
N ILE A 518 -1.12 -20.23 1.44
CA ILE A 518 -1.52 -19.64 0.18
C ILE A 518 -1.89 -20.72 -0.84
N LEU A 519 -3.01 -20.52 -1.51
CA LEU A 519 -3.49 -21.29 -2.65
C LEU A 519 -3.39 -20.43 -3.90
N LEU A 520 -2.53 -20.79 -4.85
CA LEU A 520 -2.41 -20.13 -6.14
C LEU A 520 -3.35 -20.82 -7.14
N LEU A 521 -4.40 -20.10 -7.55
CA LEU A 521 -5.33 -20.57 -8.58
C LEU A 521 -4.76 -20.29 -9.97
N SER A 522 -4.69 -21.32 -10.79
CA SER A 522 -4.32 -21.27 -12.20
C SER A 522 -5.39 -21.95 -13.07
N PRO A 523 -5.39 -21.80 -14.41
CA PRO A 523 -6.32 -22.51 -15.28
C PRO A 523 -6.22 -24.05 -15.14
N GLU A 524 -5.07 -24.56 -14.73
CA GLU A 524 -4.74 -25.99 -14.62
C GLU A 524 -5.00 -26.57 -13.23
N GLY A 525 -5.42 -25.73 -12.26
CA GLY A 525 -5.71 -26.17 -10.90
C GLY A 525 -5.18 -25.22 -9.81
N VAL A 526 -4.91 -25.78 -8.64
CA VAL A 526 -4.42 -25.05 -7.47
C VAL A 526 -3.06 -25.57 -7.03
N THR A 527 -2.13 -24.66 -6.78
CA THR A 527 -0.84 -24.97 -6.14
C THR A 527 -0.81 -24.43 -4.72
N GLU A 528 -0.46 -25.28 -3.76
CA GLU A 528 -0.39 -24.92 -2.34
C GLU A 528 1.01 -24.45 -1.92
N TYR A 529 1.06 -23.36 -1.13
CA TYR A 529 2.25 -22.87 -0.48
C TYR A 529 1.99 -22.77 1.04
N LEU A 530 2.75 -23.55 1.82
CA LEU A 530 2.61 -23.59 3.28
C LEU A 530 3.43 -22.46 3.91
N GLY A 531 2.88 -21.25 3.88
CA GLY A 531 3.50 -20.03 4.38
C GLY A 531 2.74 -18.78 3.95
N ASN A 532 3.23 -17.63 4.38
CA ASN A 532 2.69 -16.32 4.06
C ASN A 532 3.09 -15.84 2.64
N TYR A 533 2.75 -14.60 2.30
CA TYR A 533 3.04 -14.05 0.97
C TYR A 533 4.54 -13.94 0.66
N ASP A 534 5.37 -13.60 1.65
CA ASP A 534 6.83 -13.52 1.45
C ASP A 534 7.43 -14.90 1.12
N TYR A 535 6.96 -15.94 1.80
CA TYR A 535 7.35 -17.32 1.49
C TYR A 535 6.94 -17.74 0.07
N TYR A 536 5.71 -17.39 -0.34
CA TYR A 536 5.25 -17.62 -1.72
C TYR A 536 6.15 -16.92 -2.75
N MET A 537 6.50 -15.64 -2.52
CA MET A 537 7.36 -14.86 -3.41
C MET A 537 8.78 -15.43 -3.51
N GLU A 538 9.34 -15.86 -2.38
CA GLU A 538 10.64 -16.55 -2.36
C GLU A 538 10.61 -17.83 -3.23
N LYS A 539 9.57 -18.65 -3.09
CA LYS A 539 9.40 -19.88 -3.88
C LYS A 539 9.19 -19.58 -5.36
N LYS A 540 8.38 -18.60 -5.69
CA LYS A 540 8.14 -18.17 -7.09
C LYS A 540 9.43 -17.68 -7.75
N THR A 541 10.25 -16.91 -7.03
CA THR A 541 11.55 -16.43 -7.52
C THR A 541 12.51 -17.60 -7.76
N GLN A 542 12.60 -18.54 -6.82
CA GLN A 542 13.41 -19.76 -6.99
C GLN A 542 12.96 -20.60 -8.18
N GLN A 543 11.65 -20.72 -8.43
CA GLN A 543 11.13 -21.44 -9.60
C GLN A 543 11.49 -20.74 -10.91
N LYS A 544 11.29 -19.41 -11.01
CA LYS A 544 11.68 -18.63 -12.19
C LYS A 544 13.19 -18.70 -12.48
N GLU A 545 14.03 -18.63 -11.45
CA GLU A 545 15.47 -18.81 -11.60
C GLU A 545 15.83 -20.21 -12.14
N MET A 546 15.11 -21.25 -11.68
CA MET A 546 15.31 -22.63 -12.19
C MET A 546 14.84 -22.77 -13.63
N GLU A 547 13.73 -22.17 -14.02
CA GLU A 547 13.21 -22.17 -15.39
C GLU A 547 14.15 -21.43 -16.35
N MET A 548 14.62 -20.22 -15.98
CA MET A 548 15.64 -19.50 -16.77
C MET A 548 16.93 -20.31 -16.96
N LEU A 549 17.35 -21.00 -15.91
CA LEU A 549 18.52 -21.89 -16.00
C LEU A 549 18.25 -23.14 -16.85
N ALA A 550 17.00 -23.57 -17.00
CA ALA A 550 16.60 -24.68 -17.86
C ALA A 550 16.53 -24.25 -19.35
N ASP A 551 15.98 -23.04 -19.62
CA ASP A 551 15.92 -22.49 -20.99
C ASP A 551 17.30 -22.13 -21.54
N ASP A 552 18.23 -21.64 -20.71
CA ASP A 552 19.64 -21.45 -21.11
C ASP A 552 20.36 -22.78 -21.43
N LEU A 553 19.85 -23.91 -20.95
CA LEU A 553 20.41 -25.25 -21.23
C LEU A 553 20.03 -25.79 -22.61
N ASP A 554 18.98 -25.29 -23.24
CA ASP A 554 18.56 -25.70 -24.60
C ASP A 554 19.30 -24.93 -25.71
N ILE A 555 20.00 -23.83 -25.39
CA ILE A 555 20.66 -22.96 -26.38
C ILE A 555 22.15 -23.30 -26.61
N GLU A 556 22.86 -24.00 -25.71
CA GLU A 556 24.26 -24.38 -25.92
C GLU A 556 24.53 -25.85 -25.61
N GLN A 557 24.85 -26.62 -26.66
CA GLN A 557 25.49 -27.94 -26.55
C GLN A 557 26.91 -27.80 -25.97
N LYS A 558 27.06 -27.46 -24.70
CA LYS A 558 28.30 -27.65 -23.95
C LYS A 558 28.24 -28.97 -23.16
N THR A 559 29.34 -29.71 -23.17
CA THR A 559 29.45 -31.04 -22.56
C THR A 559 29.02 -31.04 -21.10
N LYS A 560 28.05 -31.91 -20.75
CA LYS A 560 27.41 -32.03 -19.40
C LYS A 560 28.39 -32.10 -18.21
N THR A 561 29.66 -32.38 -18.43
CA THR A 561 30.69 -32.50 -17.39
C THR A 561 31.27 -31.16 -16.98
N GLN A 562 31.48 -30.22 -17.91
CA GLN A 562 32.02 -28.88 -17.60
C GLN A 562 30.99 -27.99 -16.88
N ILE A 563 29.70 -28.08 -17.24
CA ILE A 563 28.60 -27.37 -16.61
C ILE A 563 28.38 -27.86 -15.16
N LYS A 564 28.60 -29.15 -14.89
CA LYS A 564 28.45 -29.73 -13.57
C LYS A 564 29.56 -29.30 -12.62
N GLU A 565 30.76 -29.07 -13.12
CA GLU A 565 31.90 -28.55 -12.34
C GLU A 565 31.79 -27.03 -12.05
N GLU A 566 31.35 -26.24 -13.04
CA GLU A 566 31.09 -24.81 -12.83
C GLU A 566 29.95 -24.58 -11.82
N LYS A 567 28.82 -25.28 -11.96
CA LYS A 567 27.70 -25.21 -10.99
C LYS A 567 28.09 -25.66 -9.58
N LYS A 568 29.01 -26.63 -9.45
CA LYS A 568 29.51 -27.05 -8.15
C LYS A 568 30.36 -25.95 -7.51
N ARG A 569 31.21 -25.27 -8.30
CA ARG A 569 32.04 -24.14 -7.85
C ARG A 569 31.20 -22.93 -7.44
N GLU A 570 30.20 -22.56 -8.25
CA GLU A 570 29.27 -21.46 -7.92
C GLU A 570 28.44 -21.76 -6.67
N LYS A 571 27.96 -23.01 -6.52
CA LYS A 571 27.20 -23.43 -5.34
C LYS A 571 28.06 -23.41 -4.06
N GLU A 572 29.30 -23.81 -4.16
CA GLU A 572 30.28 -23.74 -3.04
C GLU A 572 30.65 -22.29 -2.73
N GLN A 573 30.72 -21.43 -3.75
CA GLN A 573 31.00 -20.00 -3.55
C GLN A 573 29.81 -19.28 -2.92
N LYS A 574 28.58 -19.49 -3.42
CA LYS A 574 27.35 -18.95 -2.80
C LYS A 574 27.11 -19.48 -1.37
N GLN A 575 27.46 -20.75 -1.10
CA GLN A 575 27.39 -21.27 0.26
C GLN A 575 28.39 -20.60 1.20
N LYS A 576 29.59 -20.30 0.74
CA LYS A 576 30.59 -19.56 1.52
C LYS A 576 30.15 -18.12 1.78
N GLU A 577 29.64 -17.43 0.76
CA GLU A 577 29.11 -16.08 0.87
C GLU A 577 27.93 -16.01 1.85
N ASN A 578 26.98 -16.96 1.77
CA ASN A 578 25.88 -17.04 2.70
C ASN A 578 26.32 -17.36 4.14
N GLN A 579 27.35 -18.21 4.31
CA GLN A 579 27.92 -18.49 5.64
C GLN A 579 28.61 -17.25 6.23
N VAL A 580 29.35 -16.49 5.42
CA VAL A 580 29.94 -15.22 5.82
C VAL A 580 28.86 -14.21 6.19
N ARG A 581 27.85 -14.04 5.33
CA ARG A 581 26.73 -13.12 5.57
C ARG A 581 25.94 -13.44 6.84
N ASN A 582 25.70 -14.73 7.12
CA ASN A 582 25.02 -15.16 8.35
C ASN A 582 25.90 -14.95 9.59
N ARG A 583 27.22 -15.09 9.46
CA ARG A 583 28.17 -14.82 10.53
C ARG A 583 28.25 -13.33 10.86
N VAL A 584 28.28 -12.48 9.83
CA VAL A 584 28.24 -11.02 9.98
C VAL A 584 26.97 -10.60 10.69
N LYS A 585 25.79 -11.02 10.22
CA LYS A 585 24.50 -10.71 10.87
C LYS A 585 24.43 -11.14 12.33
N LYS A 586 25.04 -12.27 12.68
CA LYS A 586 25.07 -12.75 14.07
C LYS A 586 25.94 -11.84 14.95
N ILE A 587 27.07 -11.40 14.44
CA ILE A 587 27.98 -10.49 15.17
C ILE A 587 27.34 -9.09 15.30
N GLU A 588 26.70 -8.58 14.26
CA GLU A 588 25.94 -7.32 14.30
C GLU A 588 24.84 -7.34 15.35
N TYR A 589 24.11 -8.44 15.45
CA TYR A 589 23.09 -8.60 16.49
C TYR A 589 23.67 -8.63 17.91
N GLU A 590 24.82 -9.32 18.11
CA GLU A 590 25.53 -9.35 19.40
C GLU A 590 26.09 -7.97 19.79
N ILE A 591 26.56 -7.19 18.80
CA ILE A 591 26.99 -5.80 18.98
C ILE A 591 25.82 -4.94 19.46
N GLU A 592 24.68 -4.97 18.74
CA GLU A 592 23.49 -4.17 19.08
C GLU A 592 22.95 -4.48 20.48
N LEU A 593 23.04 -5.75 20.90
CA LEU A 593 22.61 -6.17 22.24
C LEU A 593 23.52 -5.58 23.33
N LEU A 594 24.85 -5.66 23.14
CA LEU A 594 25.83 -5.12 24.09
C LEU A 594 25.81 -3.59 24.15
N GLU A 595 25.55 -2.91 23.03
CA GLU A 595 25.37 -1.45 23.03
C GLU A 595 24.16 -1.03 23.85
N LYS A 596 23.03 -1.72 23.74
CA LYS A 596 21.84 -1.48 24.57
C LYS A 596 22.08 -1.76 26.04
N GLU A 597 22.86 -2.78 26.38
CA GLU A 597 23.25 -3.08 27.77
C GLU A 597 24.15 -1.98 28.34
N ILE A 598 25.13 -1.50 27.58
CA ILE A 598 26.01 -0.39 27.98
C ILE A 598 25.20 0.89 28.18
N GLU A 599 24.29 1.21 27.29
CA GLU A 599 23.39 2.38 27.41
C GLU A 599 22.52 2.28 28.67
N GLY A 600 22.01 1.09 28.97
CA GLY A 600 21.30 0.80 30.23
C GLY A 600 22.12 1.03 31.48
N LEU A 601 23.40 0.58 31.47
CA LEU A 601 24.32 0.78 32.58
C LEU A 601 24.73 2.26 32.74
N GLU A 602 24.88 3.00 31.63
CA GLU A 602 25.09 4.46 31.65
C GLU A 602 23.90 5.20 32.25
N TYR A 603 22.69 4.81 31.89
CA TYR A 603 21.48 5.37 32.46
C TYR A 603 21.39 5.09 33.98
N MET A 604 21.77 3.87 34.43
CA MET A 604 21.79 3.53 35.84
C MET A 604 22.83 4.37 36.62
N LEU A 605 23.99 4.65 36.03
CA LEU A 605 25.01 5.52 36.65
C LEU A 605 24.54 6.96 36.81
N CYS A 606 23.55 7.42 36.06
CA CYS A 606 22.95 8.75 36.21
C CYS A 606 21.87 8.84 37.30
N GLN A 607 21.45 7.70 37.89
CA GLN A 607 20.43 7.69 38.94
C GLN A 607 21.01 8.06 40.32
N GLU A 608 20.30 8.89 41.06
CA GLU A 608 20.72 9.45 42.36
C GLU A 608 21.03 8.36 43.40
N GLU A 609 20.31 7.23 43.33
CA GLU A 609 20.49 6.08 44.21
C GLU A 609 21.81 5.29 43.97
N ILE A 610 22.41 5.42 42.81
CA ILE A 610 23.62 4.70 42.40
C ILE A 610 24.84 5.61 42.50
N TYR A 611 24.81 6.85 41.99
CA TYR A 611 25.97 7.73 42.05
C TYR A 611 26.25 8.26 43.47
N SER A 612 25.28 8.27 44.39
CA SER A 612 25.47 8.64 45.79
C SER A 612 26.08 7.50 46.64
N SER A 613 26.17 6.26 46.12
CA SER A 613 26.80 5.11 46.81
C SER A 613 28.09 4.68 46.10
N PRO A 614 29.28 4.92 46.71
CA PRO A 614 30.58 4.59 46.09
C PRO A 614 30.74 3.12 45.72
N GLU A 615 30.13 2.21 46.47
CA GLU A 615 30.22 0.75 46.24
C GLU A 615 29.41 0.33 45.03
N LYS A 616 28.13 0.78 44.93
CA LYS A 616 27.25 0.47 43.80
C LYS A 616 27.74 1.09 42.48
N SER A 617 28.20 2.34 42.53
CA SER A 617 28.78 3.01 41.38
C SER A 617 30.02 2.30 40.84
N LYS A 618 30.83 1.71 41.72
CA LYS A 618 32.02 0.93 41.34
C LYS A 618 31.66 -0.41 40.69
N GLU A 619 30.62 -1.10 41.18
CA GLU A 619 30.14 -2.35 40.59
C GLU A 619 29.58 -2.11 39.17
N VAL A 620 28.70 -1.12 38.99
CA VAL A 620 28.12 -0.80 37.68
C VAL A 620 29.19 -0.32 36.68
N ASN A 621 30.20 0.44 37.13
CA ASN A 621 31.33 0.83 36.29
C ASN A 621 32.23 -0.37 35.90
N GLN A 622 32.41 -1.36 36.78
CA GLN A 622 33.16 -2.57 36.43
C GLN A 622 32.41 -3.39 35.36
N GLU A 623 31.10 -3.55 35.52
CA GLU A 623 30.25 -4.27 34.56
C GLU A 623 30.22 -3.56 33.20
N LYS A 624 30.10 -2.23 33.19
CA LYS A 624 30.21 -1.43 31.97
C LYS A 624 31.54 -1.64 31.26
N THR A 625 32.66 -1.59 32.01
CA THR A 625 34.02 -1.78 31.46
C THR A 625 34.21 -3.19 30.86
N GLU A 626 33.58 -4.21 31.45
CA GLU A 626 33.61 -5.56 30.90
C GLU A 626 32.80 -5.68 29.58
N HIS A 627 31.63 -5.03 29.51
CA HIS A 627 30.83 -5.00 28.30
C HIS A 627 31.52 -4.19 27.19
N GLU A 628 32.14 -3.07 27.48
CA GLU A 628 32.95 -2.30 26.52
C GLU A 628 34.13 -3.11 25.94
N LYS A 629 34.78 -3.93 26.76
CA LYS A 629 35.85 -4.84 26.30
C LYS A 629 35.29 -5.91 25.35
N LYS A 630 34.14 -6.49 25.68
CA LYS A 630 33.48 -7.48 24.82
C LYS A 630 33.04 -6.85 23.49
N LEU A 631 32.47 -5.67 23.54
CA LEU A 631 32.06 -4.90 22.38
C LEU A 631 33.23 -4.61 21.44
N LYS A 632 34.34 -4.14 21.99
CA LYS A 632 35.57 -3.90 21.20
C LYS A 632 36.11 -5.18 20.54
N HIS A 633 36.03 -6.32 21.21
CA HIS A 633 36.43 -7.61 20.64
C HIS A 633 35.49 -8.05 19.50
N LEU A 634 34.18 -7.79 19.61
CA LEU A 634 33.22 -8.09 18.54
C LEU A 634 33.42 -7.19 17.33
N TYR A 635 33.72 -5.91 17.52
CA TYR A 635 34.07 -5.01 16.42
C TYR A 635 35.31 -5.46 15.66
N THR A 636 36.37 -5.88 16.40
CA THR A 636 37.57 -6.42 15.74
C THR A 636 37.26 -7.67 14.92
N LYS A 637 36.43 -8.58 15.44
CA LYS A 637 35.97 -9.76 14.67
C LYS A 637 35.10 -9.41 13.47
N TRP A 638 34.29 -8.38 13.60
CA TRP A 638 33.45 -7.89 12.49
C TRP A 638 34.32 -7.32 11.36
N GLU A 639 35.32 -6.49 11.71
CA GLU A 639 36.31 -5.95 10.75
C GLU A 639 37.11 -7.07 10.06
N GLU A 640 37.56 -8.10 10.81
CA GLU A 640 38.31 -9.25 10.26
C GLU A 640 37.47 -10.10 9.27
N ILE A 641 36.13 -10.09 9.37
CA ILE A 641 35.25 -10.84 8.47
C ILE A 641 34.86 -9.99 7.27
N MET A 642 34.85 -8.65 7.40
CA MET A 642 34.53 -7.71 6.33
C MET A 642 35.76 -7.36 5.47
N ALA A 643 36.98 -7.52 5.98
CA ALA A 643 38.24 -7.39 5.24
C ALA A 643 38.50 -8.65 4.40
#